data_acbdf919f30cbd6a53efdec07fd71664
#
_entry.id   acbdf919f30cbd6a53efdec07fd71664
#
_cell.length_a   1.000
_cell.length_b   1.000
_cell.length_c   1.000
_cell.angle_alpha   90.00
_cell.angle_beta   90.00
_cell.angle_gamma   90.00
#
_symmetry.space_group_name_H-M   'P 1'
#
loop_
_entity.id
_entity.type
_entity.pdbx_description
1 polymer ?
#
loop_
_entity_poly.entity_id
_entity_poly.type
_entity_poly.pdbx_seq_one_letter_code
_entity_poly.pdbx_strand_id
1 'polypeptide(L)'
;MALGEMDGAGSEAEEGKNQEPGVAATRNILESFTESQEVGGLIGNLKGVFGDLVAREMTVEKFIGIMDKYQEQPHLLDRHLEWMMNSLLDIVRDNGSPPPLVHLAFKFLYIITKVRGYKLFLPLFPHEVGDLLPVLDMLGNQNPKDSETWETRYMLLLWLSMICLIPFDLARFDGNIISEEGHARMPTMDRILKIAKCYLVVSDKARDAAAVLVSKFIVRPDVRQKRMADFLDWTLSLLSKSSFQTMEGTVVMNGMLQALAQLFKHGKREDCLPYAATVLECLDNCKLSESNQMVLRKLGMKLVQRLGLTFVKPKVAKWRYQRGCRSLAANLQAQGSVVQNQMITVAANEADDEEEYDIPGEIENVVEQLLVGLKDKDTIVRWSAAKGIGRITGRLPKELADDVIGSLLDCFSFQETDNAWHGGCLALAELGRRGLLLPSRISDVVPVILKALTYDEKRGACSVGSNVRDAACYVCWAFARAYDPGELIPFINQISSALVIAAVFDRDVNCRRAASAAFQENVGRQGTFPHGIDILTAADYFAVGNRVNCYLTISVYIAGFPEYTQPMIDHLLNMKINHWDSVIRELSTKALYNLTPRAPEYMANVVLPRLLPLSVGTDLHTRHGAILACAEITHALCKLAEENKRSITYYFNEKSLEGLKQIHQELCSRQLYRGLGGELMRPAVCTLIEKLSRSKMPFRGDPIIGGWQWLINDSLRSLPLVSSAARQHIKESAVSALAALCNEYYINEKGEADPALQGELVTQYISELQNTEEMIRCGFSRALGALPRFLLKGRLQQVLEGLKKVTLISPGDVSFAESRRDALIAIAKVCQTVGVKGEGSHEEYVCKDNVTEIFATLLSGMTDYTTDSRGDIGGWVREAAMTSLMEVTLLLVQNEAELINANICKQMMCSLAQQSAEKIDKFRAHAGSVFLTLLHFDHPPVPHIPHREELEKIFPRSEKETLNWNAPSEAFPRITQLLRLPAYQYYVLLGLSVSVGGLTETTGVCTSPDNAGPNAGKRLF
;
A
#
# COMPACT_ATOMS: atom_id res chain seq x y z
N MET A 1 1.30 -16.90 16.59
CA MET A 1 1.70 -17.19 15.21
C MET A 1 3.20 -17.43 15.20
N ALA A 2 3.62 -18.61 14.79
CA ALA A 2 5.03 -18.90 14.65
C ALA A 2 5.55 -18.13 13.45
N LEU A 3 6.44 -17.17 13.69
CA LEU A 3 7.24 -16.57 12.64
C LEU A 3 8.18 -17.66 12.10
N GLY A 4 7.74 -18.32 11.05
CA GLY A 4 8.62 -19.15 10.25
C GLY A 4 9.75 -18.28 9.69
N GLU A 5 10.96 -18.77 9.74
CA GLU A 5 12.09 -18.15 9.06
C GLU A 5 11.76 -18.10 7.56
N MET A 6 11.26 -16.94 7.10
CA MET A 6 11.12 -16.69 5.67
C MET A 6 12.51 -16.38 5.10
N ASP A 7 13.12 -17.39 4.48
CA ASP A 7 14.13 -17.15 3.47
C ASP A 7 13.41 -16.72 2.17
N GLY A 8 12.91 -15.48 2.15
CA GLY A 8 12.30 -14.89 0.98
C GLY A 8 13.38 -14.30 0.07
N ALA A 9 13.45 -14.80 -1.14
CA ALA A 9 14.15 -14.12 -2.23
C ALA A 9 13.49 -12.76 -2.46
N GLY A 10 14.30 -11.68 -2.43
CA GLY A 10 13.86 -10.35 -2.78
C GLY A 10 13.43 -10.30 -4.25
N SER A 11 12.19 -10.00 -4.52
CA SER A 11 11.79 -9.41 -5.77
C SER A 11 12.03 -7.90 -5.64
N GLU A 12 12.81 -7.34 -6.56
CA GLU A 12 12.89 -5.92 -6.80
C GLU A 12 11.46 -5.40 -7.04
N ALA A 13 10.94 -4.60 -6.12
CA ALA A 13 9.69 -3.90 -6.33
C ALA A 13 10.02 -2.67 -7.19
N GLU A 14 9.60 -2.67 -8.44
CA GLU A 14 9.43 -1.47 -9.22
C GLU A 14 8.58 -0.48 -8.43
N GLU A 15 9.10 0.72 -8.23
CA GLU A 15 8.36 1.87 -7.72
C GLU A 15 7.31 2.30 -8.78
N GLY A 16 6.19 1.61 -8.79
CA GLY A 16 5.00 1.93 -9.57
C GLY A 16 3.96 2.60 -8.68
N LYS A 17 3.70 3.88 -8.98
CA LYS A 17 2.53 4.70 -8.63
C LYS A 17 1.63 4.15 -7.52
N ASN A 18 1.68 4.80 -6.35
CA ASN A 18 0.75 4.63 -5.24
C ASN A 18 -0.71 4.93 -5.64
N GLN A 19 -1.34 4.00 -6.32
CA GLN A 19 -2.77 3.79 -6.19
C GLN A 19 -2.94 2.72 -5.10
N GLU A 20 -3.47 3.10 -3.95
CA GLU A 20 -4.00 2.11 -3.02
C GLU A 20 -5.03 1.29 -3.82
N PRO A 21 -4.89 -0.04 -3.92
CA PRO A 21 -5.94 -0.84 -4.52
C PRO A 21 -7.20 -0.59 -3.69
N GLY A 22 -8.22 -0.08 -4.34
CA GLY A 22 -9.55 0.04 -3.74
C GLY A 22 -9.92 -1.31 -3.16
N VAL A 23 -10.37 -1.29 -1.89
CA VAL A 23 -10.87 -2.42 -1.11
C VAL A 23 -10.08 -3.68 -1.44
N ALA A 24 -9.01 -3.94 -0.68
CA ALA A 24 -8.36 -5.24 -0.73
C ALA A 24 -9.46 -6.27 -0.60
N ALA A 25 -9.69 -7.03 -1.67
CA ALA A 25 -10.55 -8.20 -1.61
C ALA A 25 -10.22 -8.88 -0.29
N THR A 26 -11.21 -9.09 0.56
CA THR A 26 -11.08 -9.91 1.75
C THR A 26 -10.32 -11.13 1.30
N ARG A 27 -9.02 -11.24 1.64
CA ARG A 27 -8.24 -12.43 1.36
C ARG A 27 -8.98 -13.52 2.09
N ASN A 28 -9.68 -14.35 1.36
CA ASN A 28 -10.41 -15.47 1.92
C ASN A 28 -9.39 -16.31 2.69
N ILE A 29 -9.52 -16.36 4.00
CA ILE A 29 -8.76 -17.30 4.81
C ILE A 29 -9.15 -18.67 4.28
N LEU A 30 -8.17 -19.39 3.73
CA LEU A 30 -8.39 -20.73 3.21
C LEU A 30 -8.64 -21.67 4.40
N GLU A 31 -9.72 -22.43 4.35
CA GLU A 31 -10.07 -23.36 5.43
C GLU A 31 -9.43 -24.75 5.24
N SER A 32 -9.19 -25.14 4.00
CA SER A 32 -8.64 -26.46 3.64
C SER A 32 -7.96 -26.43 2.27
N PHE A 33 -7.27 -27.50 1.93
CA PHE A 33 -6.70 -27.71 0.60
C PHE A 33 -7.77 -28.21 -0.38
N THR A 34 -8.53 -27.31 -0.94
CA THR A 34 -9.70 -27.60 -1.81
C THR A 34 -9.29 -28.21 -3.15
N GLU A 35 -8.14 -27.83 -3.69
CA GLU A 35 -7.64 -28.30 -4.99
C GLU A 35 -6.91 -29.64 -4.93
N SER A 36 -7.03 -30.41 -3.83
CA SER A 36 -6.31 -31.69 -3.64
C SER A 36 -6.59 -32.70 -4.74
N GLN A 37 -7.84 -32.80 -5.22
CA GLN A 37 -8.21 -33.70 -6.33
C GLN A 37 -7.62 -33.24 -7.67
N GLU A 38 -7.64 -31.94 -7.92
CA GLU A 38 -7.06 -31.35 -9.12
C GLU A 38 -5.55 -31.57 -9.17
N VAL A 39 -4.87 -31.36 -8.05
CA VAL A 39 -3.44 -31.66 -7.90
C VAL A 39 -3.14 -33.14 -8.12
N GLY A 40 -3.99 -34.03 -7.59
CA GLY A 40 -3.91 -35.46 -7.87
C GLY A 40 -4.03 -35.80 -9.35
N GLY A 41 -4.95 -35.15 -10.04
CA GLY A 41 -5.11 -35.26 -11.50
C GLY A 41 -3.88 -34.76 -12.27
N LEU A 42 -3.31 -33.62 -11.88
CA LEU A 42 -2.10 -33.08 -12.51
C LEU A 42 -0.89 -34.00 -12.34
N ILE A 43 -0.68 -34.54 -11.13
CA ILE A 43 0.40 -35.50 -10.85
C ILE A 43 0.19 -36.82 -11.63
N GLY A 44 -1.04 -37.34 -11.61
CA GLY A 44 -1.38 -38.57 -12.35
C GLY A 44 -1.19 -38.46 -13.87
N ASN A 45 -1.37 -37.26 -14.43
CA ASN A 45 -1.25 -37.03 -15.88
C ASN A 45 0.16 -36.70 -16.36
N LEU A 46 1.16 -36.64 -15.47
CA LEU A 46 2.56 -36.33 -15.85
C LEU A 46 3.09 -37.25 -16.94
N LYS A 47 2.76 -38.55 -16.88
CA LYS A 47 3.14 -39.54 -17.88
C LYS A 47 2.55 -39.27 -19.28
N GLY A 48 1.44 -38.54 -19.36
CA GLY A 48 0.77 -38.16 -20.62
C GLY A 48 1.29 -36.84 -21.22
N VAL A 49 1.82 -35.92 -20.41
CA VAL A 49 2.16 -34.56 -20.86
C VAL A 49 3.67 -34.29 -21.00
N PHE A 50 4.54 -35.13 -20.44
CA PHE A 50 5.99 -34.84 -20.39
C PHE A 50 6.63 -34.69 -21.77
N GLY A 51 6.13 -35.33 -22.80
CA GLY A 51 6.63 -35.28 -24.16
C GLY A 51 6.19 -34.09 -25.01
N ASP A 52 5.13 -33.41 -24.61
CA ASP A 52 4.64 -32.20 -25.26
C ASP A 52 5.04 -30.97 -24.45
N LEU A 53 5.87 -30.11 -25.05
CA LEU A 53 6.43 -28.93 -24.40
C LEU A 53 5.32 -27.99 -23.88
N VAL A 54 4.28 -27.75 -24.70
CA VAL A 54 3.19 -26.81 -24.34
C VAL A 54 2.34 -27.39 -23.20
N ALA A 55 1.90 -28.65 -23.34
CA ALA A 55 1.10 -29.31 -22.31
C ALA A 55 1.86 -29.43 -20.98
N ARG A 56 3.17 -29.71 -21.05
CA ARG A 56 4.05 -29.78 -19.89
C ARG A 56 4.13 -28.43 -19.15
N GLU A 57 4.43 -27.35 -19.87
CA GLU A 57 4.56 -26.00 -19.24
C GLU A 57 3.20 -25.52 -18.70
N MET A 58 2.09 -25.74 -19.41
CA MET A 58 0.75 -25.44 -18.89
C MET A 58 0.47 -26.20 -17.58
N THR A 59 0.85 -27.48 -17.52
CA THR A 59 0.67 -28.29 -16.30
C THR A 59 1.52 -27.77 -15.14
N VAL A 60 2.75 -27.37 -15.41
CA VAL A 60 3.67 -26.77 -14.40
C VAL A 60 3.13 -25.44 -13.92
N GLU A 61 2.72 -24.55 -14.81
CA GLU A 61 2.15 -23.24 -14.43
C GLU A 61 0.87 -23.38 -13.60
N LYS A 62 0.00 -24.30 -14.00
CA LYS A 62 -1.22 -24.58 -13.24
C LYS A 62 -0.91 -25.09 -11.82
N PHE A 63 0.06 -26.02 -11.72
CA PHE A 63 0.51 -26.52 -10.42
C PHE A 63 1.13 -25.43 -9.55
N ILE A 64 2.00 -24.58 -10.12
CA ILE A 64 2.58 -23.42 -9.43
C ILE A 64 1.46 -22.49 -8.95
N GLY A 65 0.51 -22.16 -9.82
CA GLY A 65 -0.61 -21.27 -9.47
C GLY A 65 -1.46 -21.79 -8.30
N ILE A 66 -1.68 -23.12 -8.23
CA ILE A 66 -2.36 -23.75 -7.10
C ILE A 66 -1.49 -23.67 -5.84
N MET A 67 -0.22 -24.05 -5.92
CA MET A 67 0.67 -24.06 -4.76
C MET A 67 0.93 -22.66 -4.18
N ASP A 68 1.04 -21.63 -5.03
CA ASP A 68 1.27 -20.25 -4.59
C ASP A 68 0.09 -19.67 -3.77
N LYS A 69 -1.14 -20.16 -3.96
CA LYS A 69 -2.28 -19.80 -3.11
C LYS A 69 -2.04 -20.17 -1.64
N TYR A 70 -1.30 -21.23 -1.39
CA TYR A 70 -1.02 -21.77 -0.04
C TYR A 70 0.27 -21.23 0.57
N GLN A 71 0.98 -20.30 -0.08
CA GLN A 71 2.25 -19.78 0.39
C GLN A 71 2.11 -19.06 1.75
N GLU A 72 0.98 -18.42 2.03
CA GLU A 72 0.71 -17.76 3.32
C GLU A 72 0.19 -18.74 4.40
N GLN A 73 -0.45 -19.84 3.99
CA GLN A 73 -1.01 -20.88 4.87
C GLN A 73 -0.53 -22.28 4.50
N PRO A 74 0.79 -22.52 4.44
CA PRO A 74 1.34 -23.75 3.92
C PRO A 74 1.01 -24.99 4.78
N HIS A 75 0.58 -24.81 6.02
CA HIS A 75 0.17 -25.89 6.91
C HIS A 75 -1.08 -26.63 6.42
N LEU A 76 -1.89 -26.03 5.57
CA LEU A 76 -3.05 -26.69 4.97
C LEU A 76 -2.67 -27.84 4.04
N LEU A 77 -1.43 -27.84 3.55
CA LEU A 77 -0.88 -28.91 2.72
C LEU A 77 -0.43 -30.13 3.53
N ASP A 78 -0.24 -30.02 4.84
CA ASP A 78 0.45 -31.04 5.66
C ASP A 78 -0.17 -32.43 5.55
N ARG A 79 -1.50 -32.53 5.55
CA ARG A 79 -2.24 -33.81 5.43
C ARG A 79 -2.08 -34.47 4.05
N HIS A 80 -1.62 -33.68 3.07
CA HIS A 80 -1.55 -34.10 1.67
C HIS A 80 -0.11 -34.33 1.19
N LEU A 81 0.90 -33.91 1.95
CA LEU A 81 2.31 -33.99 1.56
C LEU A 81 2.77 -35.44 1.27
N GLU A 82 2.36 -36.39 2.10
CA GLU A 82 2.81 -37.77 2.02
C GLU A 82 2.34 -38.47 0.72
N TRP A 83 1.05 -38.31 0.37
CA TRP A 83 0.56 -38.94 -0.86
C TRP A 83 1.10 -38.23 -2.11
N MET A 84 1.24 -36.89 -2.10
CA MET A 84 1.86 -36.16 -3.22
C MET A 84 3.30 -36.62 -3.43
N MET A 85 4.06 -36.70 -2.35
CA MET A 85 5.44 -37.17 -2.39
C MET A 85 5.52 -38.60 -2.94
N ASN A 86 4.74 -39.52 -2.40
CA ASN A 86 4.76 -40.92 -2.80
C ASN A 86 4.42 -41.10 -4.29
N SER A 87 3.35 -40.41 -4.75
CA SER A 87 2.97 -40.46 -6.17
C SER A 87 4.05 -39.94 -7.10
N LEU A 88 4.80 -38.92 -6.70
CA LEU A 88 5.91 -38.39 -7.50
C LEU A 88 7.15 -39.30 -7.42
N LEU A 89 7.45 -39.88 -6.24
CA LEU A 89 8.56 -40.80 -6.06
C LEU A 89 8.32 -42.13 -6.76
N ASP A 90 7.08 -42.61 -6.91
CA ASP A 90 6.75 -43.77 -7.72
C ASP A 90 7.18 -43.58 -9.16
N ILE A 91 7.03 -42.36 -9.72
CA ILE A 91 7.54 -42.03 -11.06
C ILE A 91 9.06 -42.08 -11.10
N VAL A 92 9.71 -41.52 -10.09
CA VAL A 92 11.20 -41.48 -10.02
C VAL A 92 11.81 -42.85 -9.85
N ARG A 93 11.18 -43.77 -9.09
CA ARG A 93 11.63 -45.12 -8.83
C ARG A 93 11.33 -46.11 -9.94
N ASP A 94 10.39 -45.77 -10.81
CA ASP A 94 10.04 -46.64 -11.96
C ASP A 94 11.17 -46.62 -13.00
N ASN A 95 11.84 -47.75 -13.15
CA ASN A 95 12.93 -47.94 -14.11
C ASN A 95 12.50 -47.71 -15.57
N GLY A 96 11.21 -47.77 -15.86
CA GLY A 96 10.63 -47.47 -17.19
C GLY A 96 10.40 -45.98 -17.43
N SER A 97 10.57 -45.12 -16.45
CA SER A 97 10.36 -43.68 -16.59
C SER A 97 11.48 -43.01 -17.38
N PRO A 98 11.23 -42.33 -18.50
CA PRO A 98 12.24 -41.60 -19.24
C PRO A 98 12.78 -40.39 -18.45
N PRO A 99 14.04 -39.98 -18.65
CA PRO A 99 14.67 -38.89 -17.91
C PRO A 99 13.86 -37.57 -17.86
N PRO A 100 13.23 -37.10 -18.95
CA PRO A 100 12.40 -35.89 -18.89
C PRO A 100 11.24 -36.00 -17.93
N LEU A 101 10.63 -37.17 -17.78
CA LEU A 101 9.52 -37.39 -16.82
C LEU A 101 10.05 -37.39 -15.38
N VAL A 102 11.22 -37.98 -15.14
CA VAL A 102 11.88 -37.98 -13.83
C VAL A 102 12.22 -36.52 -13.42
N HIS A 103 12.76 -35.74 -14.33
CA HIS A 103 13.04 -34.32 -14.07
C HIS A 103 11.76 -33.53 -13.77
N LEU A 104 10.69 -33.80 -14.48
CA LEU A 104 9.39 -33.18 -14.23
C LEU A 104 8.83 -33.54 -12.85
N ALA A 105 8.95 -34.78 -12.43
CA ALA A 105 8.57 -35.23 -11.09
C ALA A 105 9.38 -34.48 -9.99
N PHE A 106 10.69 -34.36 -10.16
CA PHE A 106 11.55 -33.60 -9.24
C PHE A 106 11.22 -32.10 -9.23
N LYS A 107 10.84 -31.50 -10.37
CA LYS A 107 10.37 -30.11 -10.43
C LYS A 107 9.11 -29.92 -9.58
N PHE A 108 8.16 -30.84 -9.62
CA PHE A 108 6.97 -30.84 -8.76
C PHE A 108 7.34 -30.97 -7.28
N LEU A 109 8.24 -31.90 -6.93
CA LEU A 109 8.76 -32.04 -5.56
C LEU A 109 9.44 -30.75 -5.07
N TYR A 110 10.19 -30.09 -5.93
CA TYR A 110 10.80 -28.78 -5.60
C TYR A 110 9.74 -27.69 -5.34
N ILE A 111 8.68 -27.61 -6.15
CA ILE A 111 7.61 -26.62 -5.97
C ILE A 111 6.93 -26.83 -4.61
N ILE A 112 6.62 -28.08 -4.24
CA ILE A 112 6.08 -28.40 -2.92
C ILE A 112 7.08 -27.99 -1.82
N THR A 113 8.35 -28.28 -1.99
CA THR A 113 9.43 -27.93 -1.06
C THR A 113 9.58 -26.41 -0.90
N LYS A 114 9.41 -25.65 -1.98
CA LYS A 114 9.46 -24.19 -1.98
C LYS A 114 8.33 -23.59 -1.11
N VAL A 115 7.12 -24.12 -1.23
CA VAL A 115 5.95 -23.60 -0.50
C VAL A 115 5.95 -24.03 0.97
N ARG A 116 6.19 -25.32 1.24
CA ARG A 116 6.13 -25.85 2.61
C ARG A 116 7.41 -25.72 3.41
N GLY A 117 8.51 -25.64 2.73
CA GLY A 117 9.86 -25.64 3.32
C GLY A 117 10.44 -27.04 3.50
N TYR A 118 11.71 -27.18 3.14
CA TYR A 118 12.39 -28.48 3.15
C TYR A 118 12.47 -29.13 4.53
N LYS A 119 12.49 -28.38 5.60
CA LYS A 119 12.60 -28.90 6.97
C LYS A 119 11.43 -29.78 7.40
N LEU A 120 10.25 -29.52 6.86
CA LEU A 120 9.02 -30.27 7.18
C LEU A 120 8.69 -31.32 6.13
N PHE A 121 9.01 -31.04 4.88
CA PHE A 121 8.71 -31.95 3.79
C PHE A 121 9.74 -33.08 3.64
N LEU A 122 11.02 -32.77 3.80
CA LEU A 122 12.12 -33.72 3.59
C LEU A 122 12.11 -34.92 4.56
N PRO A 123 11.74 -34.80 5.85
CA PRO A 123 11.64 -35.98 6.74
C PRO A 123 10.66 -37.06 6.29
N LEU A 124 9.73 -36.72 5.39
CA LEU A 124 8.78 -37.68 4.81
C LEU A 124 9.41 -38.57 3.73
N PHE A 125 10.54 -38.13 3.14
CA PHE A 125 11.23 -38.90 2.10
C PHE A 125 11.78 -40.23 2.68
N PRO A 126 11.75 -41.30 1.89
CA PRO A 126 12.38 -42.57 2.28
C PRO A 126 13.87 -42.35 2.59
N HIS A 127 14.32 -42.82 3.72
CA HIS A 127 15.71 -42.62 4.18
C HIS A 127 16.25 -43.87 4.86
N GLU A 128 15.90 -45.00 4.28
CA GLU A 128 16.41 -46.28 4.71
C GLU A 128 17.79 -46.56 4.09
N VAL A 129 18.42 -47.63 4.61
CA VAL A 129 19.74 -48.06 4.16
C VAL A 129 19.77 -48.39 2.65
N GLY A 130 18.69 -48.97 2.13
CA GLY A 130 18.56 -49.36 0.74
C GLY A 130 18.44 -48.17 -0.21
N ASP A 131 18.09 -46.99 0.27
CA ASP A 131 17.92 -45.78 -0.56
C ASP A 131 19.25 -45.09 -0.88
N LEU A 132 20.33 -45.38 -0.14
CA LEU A 132 21.60 -44.65 -0.25
C LEU A 132 22.24 -44.78 -1.65
N LEU A 133 22.47 -45.98 -2.10
CA LEU A 133 23.15 -46.20 -3.37
C LEU A 133 22.32 -45.77 -4.58
N PRO A 134 21.00 -46.07 -4.67
CA PRO A 134 20.15 -45.57 -5.76
C PRO A 134 20.14 -44.04 -5.89
N VAL A 135 20.00 -43.33 -4.77
CA VAL A 135 20.00 -41.86 -4.78
C VAL A 135 21.37 -41.29 -5.16
N LEU A 136 22.44 -41.91 -4.64
CA LEU A 136 23.82 -41.54 -4.97
C LEU A 136 24.16 -41.77 -6.44
N ASP A 137 23.69 -42.87 -7.04
CA ASP A 137 23.86 -43.17 -8.44
C ASP A 137 23.05 -42.23 -9.34
N MET A 138 21.79 -41.94 -8.98
CA MET A 138 20.98 -40.94 -9.69
C MET A 138 21.67 -39.55 -9.69
N LEU A 139 22.24 -39.16 -8.57
CA LEU A 139 22.90 -37.86 -8.42
C LEU A 139 24.26 -37.86 -9.18
N GLY A 140 24.99 -38.96 -9.16
CA GLY A 140 26.25 -39.12 -9.91
C GLY A 140 26.08 -39.04 -11.42
N ASN A 141 24.91 -39.42 -11.94
CA ASN A 141 24.57 -39.35 -13.37
C ASN A 141 24.08 -37.97 -13.83
N GLN A 142 23.89 -37.02 -12.91
CA GLN A 142 23.47 -35.68 -13.26
C GLN A 142 24.63 -34.82 -13.80
N ASN A 143 24.29 -33.90 -14.73
CA ASN A 143 25.25 -32.92 -15.23
C ASN A 143 25.20 -31.63 -14.40
N PRO A 144 26.24 -31.26 -13.65
CA PRO A 144 26.25 -30.04 -12.83
C PRO A 144 26.10 -28.74 -13.60
N LYS A 145 26.39 -28.76 -14.92
CA LYS A 145 26.32 -27.55 -15.77
C LYS A 145 24.97 -27.34 -16.46
N ASP A 146 24.04 -28.28 -16.34
CA ASP A 146 22.75 -28.19 -16.94
C ASP A 146 21.85 -27.24 -16.12
N SER A 147 21.52 -26.10 -16.68
CA SER A 147 20.68 -25.09 -16.01
C SER A 147 19.18 -25.42 -16.03
N GLU A 148 18.73 -26.35 -16.87
CA GLU A 148 17.29 -26.64 -17.02
C GLU A 148 16.78 -27.69 -16.02
N THR A 149 17.65 -28.53 -15.47
CA THR A 149 17.26 -29.62 -14.58
C THR A 149 17.85 -29.49 -13.17
N TRP A 150 18.12 -28.25 -12.75
CA TRP A 150 18.74 -28.00 -11.43
C TRP A 150 17.83 -28.42 -10.26
N GLU A 151 16.50 -28.40 -10.41
CA GLU A 151 15.55 -28.84 -9.39
C GLU A 151 15.75 -30.32 -9.04
N THR A 152 16.10 -31.16 -10.01
CA THR A 152 16.44 -32.56 -9.79
C THR A 152 17.63 -32.69 -8.86
N ARG A 153 18.71 -31.96 -9.15
CA ARG A 153 19.93 -31.98 -8.32
C ARG A 153 19.67 -31.43 -6.94
N TYR A 154 18.91 -30.34 -6.85
CA TYR A 154 18.51 -29.75 -5.57
C TYR A 154 17.78 -30.75 -4.67
N MET A 155 16.78 -31.43 -5.20
CA MET A 155 16.01 -32.41 -4.45
C MET A 155 16.82 -33.66 -4.10
N LEU A 156 17.64 -34.18 -5.02
CA LEU A 156 18.51 -35.33 -4.76
C LEU A 156 19.55 -35.03 -3.67
N LEU A 157 20.18 -33.86 -3.69
CA LEU A 157 21.12 -33.43 -2.64
C LEU A 157 20.45 -33.33 -1.28
N LEU A 158 19.25 -32.77 -1.20
CA LEU A 158 18.47 -32.74 0.04
C LEU A 158 18.08 -34.13 0.51
N TRP A 159 17.62 -34.98 -0.41
CA TRP A 159 17.27 -36.37 -0.09
C TRP A 159 18.47 -37.12 0.45
N LEU A 160 19.60 -37.04 -0.23
CA LEU A 160 20.88 -37.65 0.23
C LEU A 160 21.27 -37.11 1.62
N SER A 161 21.01 -35.83 1.91
CA SER A 161 21.28 -35.25 3.22
C SER A 161 20.49 -35.89 4.36
N MET A 162 19.28 -36.41 4.08
CA MET A 162 18.49 -37.18 5.05
C MET A 162 19.00 -38.59 5.19
N ILE A 163 19.31 -39.25 4.08
CA ILE A 163 19.88 -40.60 4.08
C ILE A 163 21.21 -40.64 4.83
N CYS A 164 22.04 -39.58 4.75
CA CYS A 164 23.27 -39.47 5.52
C CYS A 164 23.07 -39.48 7.04
N LEU A 165 21.86 -39.42 7.55
CA LEU A 165 21.57 -39.54 8.98
C LEU A 165 21.42 -41.00 9.48
N ILE A 166 21.51 -41.98 8.60
CA ILE A 166 21.48 -43.41 9.00
C ILE A 166 22.55 -43.68 10.05
N PRO A 167 22.25 -44.56 11.03
CA PRO A 167 23.15 -44.78 12.15
C PRO A 167 24.31 -45.75 11.86
N PHE A 168 24.46 -46.20 10.62
CA PHE A 168 25.47 -47.16 10.22
C PHE A 168 26.68 -46.49 9.59
N ASP A 169 27.89 -47.02 9.84
CA ASP A 169 29.12 -46.53 9.21
C ASP A 169 29.04 -46.65 7.68
N LEU A 170 29.34 -45.57 6.97
CA LEU A 170 29.25 -45.51 5.53
C LEU A 170 30.25 -46.44 4.81
N ALA A 171 31.34 -46.77 5.46
CA ALA A 171 32.31 -47.74 4.92
C ALA A 171 31.74 -49.17 4.73
N ARG A 172 30.65 -49.51 5.43
CA ARG A 172 29.95 -50.79 5.26
C ARG A 172 29.27 -50.93 3.90
N PHE A 173 29.03 -49.84 3.18
CA PHE A 173 28.39 -49.82 1.87
C PHE A 173 29.42 -49.95 0.74
N ASP A 174 30.71 -49.97 1.03
CA ASP A 174 31.75 -50.03 0.01
C ASP A 174 31.87 -51.41 -0.63
N GLY A 175 31.36 -52.45 0.00
CA GLY A 175 31.41 -53.83 -0.52
C GLY A 175 32.83 -54.32 -0.81
N ASN A 176 32.97 -55.29 -1.70
CA ASN A 176 34.27 -55.65 -2.25
C ASN A 176 34.73 -54.53 -3.20
N ILE A 177 35.84 -53.87 -2.84
CA ILE A 177 36.41 -52.70 -3.56
C ILE A 177 36.90 -53.01 -4.97
N ILE A 178 36.96 -54.28 -5.33
CA ILE A 178 37.46 -54.78 -6.64
C ILE A 178 36.21 -55.18 -7.47
N SER A 179 35.89 -54.43 -8.52
CA SER A 179 34.95 -54.89 -9.52
C SER A 179 35.52 -56.01 -10.36
N GLU A 180 34.67 -56.85 -10.99
CA GLU A 180 35.05 -57.89 -11.90
C GLU A 180 35.92 -57.37 -13.08
N GLU A 181 35.93 -56.05 -13.33
CA GLU A 181 36.75 -55.37 -14.36
C GLU A 181 38.07 -54.79 -13.83
N GLY A 182 38.50 -55.09 -12.58
CA GLY A 182 39.81 -54.68 -12.04
C GLY A 182 39.95 -53.18 -11.69
N HIS A 183 38.90 -52.39 -11.76
CA HIS A 183 38.93 -50.97 -11.38
C HIS A 183 38.49 -50.78 -9.92
N ALA A 184 39.34 -50.13 -9.13
CA ALA A 184 39.00 -49.76 -7.74
C ALA A 184 37.81 -48.82 -7.71
N ARG A 185 36.67 -49.23 -7.11
CA ARG A 185 35.50 -48.42 -6.90
C ARG A 185 35.81 -47.38 -5.83
N MET A 186 35.48 -46.10 -6.11
CA MET A 186 35.65 -45.03 -5.15
C MET A 186 34.80 -45.29 -3.91
N PRO A 187 35.34 -45.18 -2.67
CA PRO A 187 34.58 -45.36 -1.44
C PRO A 187 33.35 -44.41 -1.39
N THR A 188 32.28 -44.89 -0.78
CA THR A 188 31.00 -44.15 -0.68
C THR A 188 31.18 -42.76 -0.04
N MET A 189 32.01 -42.65 1.01
CA MET A 189 32.35 -41.37 1.61
C MET A 189 32.98 -40.40 0.62
N ASP A 190 33.93 -40.87 -0.17
CA ASP A 190 34.64 -40.00 -1.12
C ASP A 190 33.77 -39.63 -2.30
N ARG A 191 32.85 -40.53 -2.73
CA ARG A 191 31.81 -40.20 -3.73
C ARG A 191 30.91 -39.05 -3.26
N ILE A 192 30.36 -39.15 -2.04
CA ILE A 192 29.50 -38.13 -1.46
C ILE A 192 30.27 -36.82 -1.36
N LEU A 193 31.50 -36.84 -0.84
CA LEU A 193 32.32 -35.65 -0.68
C LEU A 193 32.66 -34.98 -2.03
N LYS A 194 33.02 -35.78 -3.04
CA LYS A 194 33.31 -35.28 -4.38
C LYS A 194 32.09 -34.60 -5.02
N ILE A 195 30.92 -35.22 -4.91
CA ILE A 195 29.65 -34.67 -5.42
C ILE A 195 29.32 -33.38 -4.66
N ALA A 196 29.41 -33.39 -3.35
CA ALA A 196 29.13 -32.19 -2.54
C ALA A 196 30.05 -31.03 -2.90
N LYS A 197 31.36 -31.26 -3.04
CA LYS A 197 32.34 -30.23 -3.47
C LYS A 197 32.02 -29.68 -4.86
N CYS A 198 31.59 -30.54 -5.80
CA CYS A 198 31.20 -30.13 -7.14
C CYS A 198 29.99 -29.16 -7.12
N TYR A 199 28.98 -29.50 -6.36
CA TYR A 199 27.76 -28.70 -6.30
C TYR A 199 27.87 -27.45 -5.40
N LEU A 200 28.83 -27.32 -4.51
CA LEU A 200 29.08 -26.09 -3.73
C LEU A 200 29.57 -24.93 -4.59
N VAL A 201 30.11 -25.17 -5.77
CA VAL A 201 30.64 -24.12 -6.67
C VAL A 201 29.75 -23.84 -7.88
N VAL A 202 28.56 -24.41 -7.96
CA VAL A 202 27.59 -24.12 -9.02
C VAL A 202 26.84 -22.82 -8.78
N SER A 203 26.35 -22.21 -9.85
CA SER A 203 25.63 -20.94 -9.79
C SER A 203 24.16 -21.07 -9.39
N ASP A 204 23.57 -22.27 -9.55
CA ASP A 204 22.15 -22.50 -9.24
C ASP A 204 21.88 -22.82 -7.75
N LYS A 205 20.61 -23.01 -7.40
CA LYS A 205 20.19 -23.31 -6.01
C LYS A 205 20.61 -24.68 -5.49
N ALA A 206 21.09 -25.60 -6.34
CA ALA A 206 21.64 -26.85 -5.90
C ALA A 206 22.84 -26.67 -4.94
N ARG A 207 23.55 -25.54 -5.05
CA ARG A 207 24.58 -25.11 -4.10
C ARG A 207 24.07 -25.05 -2.66
N ASP A 208 22.88 -24.54 -2.47
CA ASP A 208 22.27 -24.38 -1.13
C ASP A 208 21.95 -25.77 -0.54
N ALA A 209 21.46 -26.69 -1.36
CA ALA A 209 21.21 -28.06 -0.97
C ALA A 209 22.53 -28.82 -0.69
N ALA A 210 23.58 -28.58 -1.47
CA ALA A 210 24.89 -29.12 -1.22
C ALA A 210 25.48 -28.66 0.12
N ALA A 211 25.29 -27.43 0.51
CA ALA A 211 25.68 -26.91 1.81
C ALA A 211 24.96 -27.65 2.97
N VAL A 212 23.66 -27.94 2.80
CA VAL A 212 22.92 -28.76 3.77
C VAL A 212 23.46 -30.17 3.83
N LEU A 213 23.70 -30.80 2.68
CA LEU A 213 24.29 -32.14 2.62
C LEU A 213 25.63 -32.20 3.36
N VAL A 214 26.55 -31.29 3.06
CA VAL A 214 27.85 -31.22 3.71
C VAL A 214 27.73 -31.09 5.22
N SER A 215 26.84 -30.22 5.69
CA SER A 215 26.67 -30.00 7.14
C SER A 215 26.22 -31.25 7.91
N LYS A 216 25.42 -32.12 7.28
CA LYS A 216 24.95 -33.35 7.87
C LYS A 216 25.95 -34.51 7.67
N PHE A 217 26.64 -34.51 6.56
CA PHE A 217 27.60 -35.50 6.20
C PHE A 217 28.92 -35.40 7.00
N ILE A 218 29.53 -34.21 7.03
CA ILE A 218 30.84 -33.97 7.67
C ILE A 218 30.79 -34.16 9.20
N VAL A 219 29.66 -33.85 9.84
CA VAL A 219 29.50 -33.97 11.30
C VAL A 219 29.31 -35.42 11.76
N ARG A 220 29.14 -36.37 10.86
CA ARG A 220 29.04 -37.80 11.19
C ARG A 220 30.31 -38.29 11.90
N PRO A 221 30.23 -39.11 12.93
CA PRO A 221 31.44 -39.61 13.65
C PRO A 221 32.45 -40.30 12.77
N ASP A 222 31.98 -41.16 11.82
CA ASP A 222 32.81 -41.92 10.88
C ASP A 222 33.49 -41.04 9.79
N VAL A 223 32.86 -39.94 9.39
CA VAL A 223 33.38 -39.01 8.39
C VAL A 223 34.25 -37.92 9.01
N ARG A 224 33.83 -37.38 10.15
CA ARG A 224 34.50 -36.27 10.83
C ARG A 224 35.98 -36.56 11.09
N GLN A 225 36.27 -37.68 11.69
CA GLN A 225 37.63 -38.06 12.03
C GLN A 225 38.58 -38.17 10.81
N LYS A 226 38.03 -38.49 9.64
CA LYS A 226 38.81 -38.77 8.44
C LYS A 226 38.82 -37.62 7.45
N ARG A 227 37.83 -36.76 7.44
CA ARG A 227 37.56 -35.80 6.32
C ARG A 227 37.26 -34.36 6.73
N MET A 228 36.98 -34.06 8.02
CA MET A 228 36.60 -32.73 8.43
C MET A 228 37.73 -31.71 8.25
N ALA A 229 38.94 -32.03 8.68
CA ALA A 229 40.09 -31.16 8.54
C ALA A 229 40.38 -30.84 7.07
N ASP A 230 40.42 -31.86 6.24
CA ASP A 230 40.71 -31.74 4.79
C ASP A 230 39.61 -30.89 4.09
N PHE A 231 38.37 -31.07 4.49
CA PHE A 231 37.27 -30.32 3.96
C PHE A 231 37.35 -28.82 4.36
N LEU A 232 37.69 -28.54 5.60
CA LEU A 232 37.85 -27.16 6.07
C LEU A 232 39.06 -26.49 5.37
N ASP A 233 40.20 -27.17 5.25
CA ASP A 233 41.35 -26.62 4.53
C ASP A 233 41.05 -26.32 3.08
N TRP A 234 40.32 -27.21 2.40
CA TRP A 234 39.85 -26.99 1.04
C TRP A 234 38.93 -25.78 0.93
N THR A 235 37.98 -25.68 1.84
CA THR A 235 36.99 -24.58 1.86
C THR A 235 37.64 -23.22 2.13
N LEU A 236 38.55 -23.15 3.11
CA LEU A 236 39.29 -21.93 3.47
C LEU A 236 40.25 -21.51 2.36
N SER A 237 40.91 -22.48 1.73
CA SER A 237 41.81 -22.23 0.57
C SER A 237 41.02 -21.59 -0.60
N LEU A 238 39.85 -22.12 -0.92
CA LEU A 238 39.01 -21.54 -1.98
C LEU A 238 38.49 -20.16 -1.59
N LEU A 239 38.07 -20.00 -0.34
CA LEU A 239 37.55 -18.70 0.14
C LEU A 239 38.67 -17.62 0.07
N SER A 240 39.89 -17.95 0.47
CA SER A 240 41.02 -17.01 0.44
C SER A 240 41.48 -16.64 -0.97
N LYS A 241 41.32 -17.53 -1.93
CA LYS A 241 41.70 -17.31 -3.35
C LYS A 241 40.59 -16.64 -4.16
N SER A 242 39.36 -16.60 -3.67
CA SER A 242 38.22 -16.05 -4.36
C SER A 242 38.04 -14.55 -4.04
N SER A 243 37.54 -13.79 -5.00
CA SER A 243 37.24 -12.37 -4.82
C SER A 243 35.76 -12.09 -5.18
N PHE A 244 35.10 -11.32 -4.35
CA PHE A 244 33.73 -10.83 -4.66
C PHE A 244 33.69 -9.78 -5.77
N GLN A 245 34.85 -9.39 -6.32
CA GLN A 245 34.94 -8.49 -7.49
C GLN A 245 34.59 -9.21 -8.78
N THR A 246 34.65 -10.53 -8.82
CA THR A 246 34.33 -11.35 -9.98
C THR A 246 33.05 -12.18 -9.75
N MET A 247 32.29 -12.43 -10.81
CA MET A 247 31.08 -13.28 -10.73
C MET A 247 31.41 -14.70 -10.30
N GLU A 248 32.46 -15.28 -10.86
CA GLU A 248 32.90 -16.62 -10.49
C GLU A 248 33.33 -16.70 -9.01
N GLY A 249 34.13 -15.72 -8.56
CA GLY A 249 34.53 -15.61 -7.16
C GLY A 249 33.35 -15.46 -6.23
N THR A 250 32.35 -14.68 -6.62
CA THR A 250 31.10 -14.48 -5.85
C THR A 250 30.32 -15.79 -5.68
N VAL A 251 30.21 -16.58 -6.74
CA VAL A 251 29.55 -17.92 -6.70
C VAL A 251 30.27 -18.85 -5.76
N VAL A 252 31.60 -18.95 -5.89
CA VAL A 252 32.44 -19.79 -5.02
C VAL A 252 32.35 -19.36 -3.57
N MET A 253 32.52 -18.05 -3.29
CA MET A 253 32.44 -17.53 -1.93
C MET A 253 31.06 -17.80 -1.29
N ASN A 254 30.00 -17.68 -2.06
CA ASN A 254 28.64 -17.99 -1.59
C ASN A 254 28.54 -19.44 -1.14
N GLY A 255 28.99 -20.40 -1.98
CA GLY A 255 28.96 -21.81 -1.63
C GLY A 255 29.81 -22.12 -0.40
N MET A 256 31.03 -21.58 -0.32
CA MET A 256 31.93 -21.80 0.82
C MET A 256 31.34 -21.22 2.12
N LEU A 257 30.86 -20.00 2.09
CA LEU A 257 30.23 -19.36 3.27
C LEU A 257 28.98 -20.11 3.72
N GLN A 258 28.17 -20.60 2.78
CA GLN A 258 26.99 -21.41 3.13
C GLN A 258 27.41 -22.75 3.78
N ALA A 259 28.39 -23.44 3.21
CA ALA A 259 28.89 -24.70 3.75
C ALA A 259 29.40 -24.51 5.16
N LEU A 260 30.26 -23.51 5.41
CA LEU A 260 30.77 -23.17 6.74
C LEU A 260 29.64 -22.78 7.70
N ALA A 261 28.75 -21.92 7.28
CA ALA A 261 27.65 -21.49 8.13
C ALA A 261 26.74 -22.65 8.53
N GLN A 262 26.46 -23.60 7.64
CA GLN A 262 25.69 -24.81 7.96
C GLN A 262 26.50 -25.79 8.84
N LEU A 263 27.79 -25.94 8.58
CA LEU A 263 28.64 -26.80 9.37
C LEU A 263 28.73 -26.35 10.84
N PHE A 264 28.99 -25.05 11.08
CA PHE A 264 29.00 -24.49 12.43
C PHE A 264 27.63 -24.40 13.10
N LYS A 265 26.54 -24.57 12.34
CA LYS A 265 25.20 -24.70 12.88
C LYS A 265 24.89 -26.12 13.40
N HIS A 266 25.32 -27.13 12.69
CA HIS A 266 24.95 -28.54 12.95
C HIS A 266 26.05 -29.31 13.66
N GLY A 267 27.30 -28.87 13.56
CA GLY A 267 28.44 -29.50 14.24
C GLY A 267 28.37 -29.33 15.76
N LYS A 268 28.89 -30.33 16.47
CA LYS A 268 29.08 -30.23 17.92
C LYS A 268 30.14 -29.15 18.21
N ARG A 269 29.96 -28.42 19.29
CA ARG A 269 30.88 -27.35 19.70
C ARG A 269 32.31 -27.84 19.83
N GLU A 270 32.51 -28.97 20.52
CA GLU A 270 33.82 -29.53 20.82
C GLU A 270 34.58 -29.89 19.54
N ASP A 271 33.85 -30.30 18.51
CA ASP A 271 34.43 -30.69 17.22
C ASP A 271 34.79 -29.51 16.33
N CYS A 272 34.03 -28.40 16.45
CA CYS A 272 34.17 -27.19 15.64
C CYS A 272 35.15 -26.18 16.29
N LEU A 273 35.26 -26.17 17.61
CA LEU A 273 36.04 -25.17 18.36
C LEU A 273 37.52 -25.08 17.93
N PRO A 274 38.23 -26.16 17.65
CA PRO A 274 39.63 -26.08 17.20
C PRO A 274 39.85 -25.32 15.89
N TYR A 275 38.81 -25.23 15.06
CA TYR A 275 38.86 -24.56 13.75
C TYR A 275 38.25 -23.17 13.74
N ALA A 276 37.54 -22.81 14.79
CA ALA A 276 36.74 -21.60 14.82
C ALA A 276 37.59 -20.32 14.68
N ALA A 277 38.73 -20.22 15.34
CA ALA A 277 39.63 -19.07 15.25
C ALA A 277 40.20 -18.88 13.85
N THR A 278 40.63 -19.99 13.21
CA THR A 278 41.17 -19.97 11.84
C THR A 278 40.11 -19.56 10.83
N VAL A 279 38.88 -20.03 11.00
CA VAL A 279 37.74 -19.62 10.13
C VAL A 279 37.41 -18.15 10.31
N LEU A 280 37.44 -17.63 11.54
CA LEU A 280 37.19 -16.23 11.82
C LEU A 280 38.26 -15.32 11.18
N GLU A 281 39.54 -15.68 11.33
CA GLU A 281 40.63 -14.94 10.71
C GLU A 281 40.52 -14.93 9.16
N CYS A 282 40.20 -16.07 8.56
CA CYS A 282 39.95 -16.13 7.12
C CYS A 282 38.79 -15.24 6.70
N LEU A 283 37.71 -15.22 7.47
CA LEU A 283 36.54 -14.39 7.20
C LEU A 283 36.88 -12.90 7.31
N ASP A 284 37.65 -12.48 8.30
CA ASP A 284 38.15 -11.12 8.48
C ASP A 284 38.96 -10.66 7.27
N ASN A 285 39.84 -11.51 6.77
CA ASN A 285 40.66 -11.24 5.58
C ASN A 285 39.83 -11.10 4.28
N CYS A 286 38.64 -11.71 4.24
CA CYS A 286 37.74 -11.60 3.08
C CYS A 286 37.04 -10.23 2.96
N LYS A 287 37.00 -9.42 4.01
CA LYS A 287 36.38 -8.08 4.04
C LYS A 287 34.99 -8.03 3.41
N LEU A 288 34.11 -8.95 3.81
CA LEU A 288 32.78 -9.12 3.19
C LEU A 288 31.87 -7.91 3.35
N SER A 289 32.11 -7.06 4.35
CA SER A 289 31.38 -5.79 4.57
C SER A 289 31.53 -4.82 3.39
N GLU A 290 32.63 -4.90 2.64
CA GLU A 290 32.88 -4.06 1.45
C GLU A 290 32.18 -4.60 0.18
N SER A 291 31.66 -5.82 0.20
CA SER A 291 30.99 -6.43 -0.94
C SER A 291 29.66 -5.74 -1.25
N ASN A 292 29.37 -5.52 -2.53
CA ASN A 292 28.06 -5.05 -2.98
C ASN A 292 27.00 -6.15 -2.94
N GLN A 293 27.41 -7.42 -2.85
CA GLN A 293 26.51 -8.59 -2.82
C GLN A 293 25.90 -8.79 -1.42
N MET A 294 24.61 -8.49 -1.29
CA MET A 294 23.86 -8.66 -0.04
C MET A 294 23.97 -10.08 0.53
N VAL A 295 23.92 -11.10 -0.34
CA VAL A 295 23.95 -12.51 0.07
C VAL A 295 25.27 -12.84 0.77
N LEU A 296 26.41 -12.34 0.28
CA LEU A 296 27.71 -12.57 0.90
C LEU A 296 27.80 -11.91 2.28
N ARG A 297 27.32 -10.66 2.39
CA ARG A 297 27.29 -9.97 3.68
C ARG A 297 26.38 -10.70 4.70
N LYS A 298 25.19 -11.14 4.24
CA LYS A 298 24.27 -11.94 5.07
C LYS A 298 24.90 -13.24 5.57
N LEU A 299 25.55 -13.96 4.67
CA LEU A 299 26.23 -15.22 5.02
C LEU A 299 27.43 -14.98 5.97
N GLY A 300 28.17 -13.89 5.76
CA GLY A 300 29.22 -13.45 6.67
C GLY A 300 28.66 -13.21 8.08
N MET A 301 27.60 -12.46 8.23
CA MET A 301 26.96 -12.22 9.52
C MET A 301 26.43 -13.51 10.18
N LYS A 302 25.86 -14.42 9.39
CA LYS A 302 25.42 -15.73 9.91
C LYS A 302 26.60 -16.57 10.38
N LEU A 303 27.70 -16.56 9.65
CA LEU A 303 28.90 -17.32 10.03
C LEU A 303 29.58 -16.71 11.27
N VAL A 304 29.74 -15.39 11.33
CA VAL A 304 30.27 -14.67 12.51
C VAL A 304 29.49 -15.03 13.77
N GLN A 305 28.15 -14.97 13.68
CA GLN A 305 27.26 -15.35 14.79
C GLN A 305 27.50 -16.78 15.25
N ARG A 306 27.63 -17.73 14.31
CA ARG A 306 27.79 -19.14 14.64
C ARG A 306 29.17 -19.46 15.21
N LEU A 307 30.18 -18.76 14.72
CA LEU A 307 31.52 -18.81 15.31
C LEU A 307 31.51 -18.28 16.74
N GLY A 308 30.88 -17.14 16.99
CA GLY A 308 30.72 -16.60 18.33
C GLY A 308 30.01 -17.60 19.28
N LEU A 309 28.96 -18.28 18.81
CA LEU A 309 28.28 -19.31 19.59
C LEU A 309 29.13 -20.59 19.81
N THR A 310 30.10 -20.81 18.97
CA THR A 310 31.07 -21.91 19.15
C THR A 310 32.14 -21.55 20.20
N PHE A 311 32.62 -20.33 20.22
CA PHE A 311 33.56 -19.83 21.21
C PHE A 311 32.99 -19.84 22.61
N VAL A 312 31.76 -19.36 22.80
CA VAL A 312 31.11 -19.27 24.10
C VAL A 312 30.43 -20.60 24.47
N LYS A 313 30.62 -21.04 25.73
CA LYS A 313 29.97 -22.26 26.26
C LYS A 313 28.43 -22.13 26.13
N PRO A 314 27.71 -23.22 25.82
CA PRO A 314 26.24 -23.20 25.63
C PRO A 314 25.49 -23.11 26.97
N LYS A 315 25.80 -22.09 27.77
CA LYS A 315 25.22 -21.81 29.07
C LYS A 315 24.32 -20.59 28.96
N VAL A 316 23.05 -20.74 29.32
CA VAL A 316 22.11 -19.61 29.33
C VAL A 316 22.40 -18.76 30.57
N ALA A 317 22.53 -17.46 30.42
CA ALA A 317 22.77 -16.52 31.49
C ALA A 317 21.71 -16.62 32.59
N LYS A 318 22.17 -16.86 33.83
CA LYS A 318 21.28 -16.95 35.01
C LYS A 318 20.71 -15.57 35.40
N TRP A 319 21.44 -14.51 35.14
CA TRP A 319 21.08 -13.12 35.44
C TRP A 319 19.95 -12.58 34.57
N ARG A 320 19.56 -13.28 33.50
CA ARG A 320 18.49 -12.82 32.61
C ARG A 320 17.17 -12.65 33.38
N TYR A 321 16.40 -11.67 32.98
CA TYR A 321 15.05 -11.45 33.50
C TYR A 321 14.10 -12.58 33.02
N GLN A 322 13.32 -13.12 33.93
CA GLN A 322 12.32 -14.14 33.65
C GLN A 322 10.96 -13.65 34.14
N ARG A 323 10.02 -13.55 33.21
CA ARG A 323 8.65 -13.23 33.54
C ARG A 323 8.01 -14.38 34.34
N GLY A 324 7.24 -14.04 35.37
CA GLY A 324 6.41 -15.01 36.09
C GLY A 324 5.35 -15.65 35.19
N CYS A 325 4.96 -16.88 35.45
CA CYS A 325 3.91 -17.59 34.70
C CYS A 325 2.54 -16.98 34.98
N ARG A 326 1.97 -16.26 34.03
CA ARG A 326 0.57 -15.81 34.05
C ARG A 326 -0.20 -16.34 32.86
N SER A 327 -1.44 -16.80 33.11
CA SER A 327 -2.35 -17.19 32.03
C SER A 327 -3.07 -15.97 31.45
N LEU A 328 -3.46 -16.05 30.18
CA LEU A 328 -4.28 -15.02 29.52
C LEU A 328 -5.60 -14.78 30.29
N ALA A 329 -6.20 -15.85 30.82
CA ALA A 329 -7.43 -15.78 31.63
C ALA A 329 -7.25 -14.94 32.91
N ALA A 330 -6.11 -15.08 33.62
CA ALA A 330 -5.81 -14.28 34.79
C ALA A 330 -5.59 -12.79 34.44
N ASN A 331 -4.99 -12.48 33.28
CA ASN A 331 -4.80 -11.09 32.81
C ASN A 331 -6.14 -10.42 32.48
N LEU A 332 -7.08 -11.15 31.87
CA LEU A 332 -8.42 -10.64 31.53
C LEU A 332 -9.33 -10.45 32.76
N GLN A 333 -9.16 -11.27 33.80
CA GLN A 333 -9.91 -11.16 35.06
C GLN A 333 -9.41 -10.00 35.95
N ALA A 334 -8.18 -9.54 35.77
CA ALA A 334 -7.60 -8.45 36.58
C ALA A 334 -8.16 -7.06 36.28
N GLN A 335 -8.99 -6.88 35.26
CA GLN A 335 -9.63 -5.60 34.94
C GLN A 335 -10.72 -5.15 35.93
N GLY A 336 -11.06 -5.98 36.91
CA GLY A 336 -12.13 -5.73 37.93
C GLY A 336 -11.68 -5.44 39.34
N SER A 337 -10.41 -5.59 39.72
CA SER A 337 -10.00 -5.36 41.11
C SER A 337 -8.54 -4.97 41.20
N VAL A 338 -8.27 -3.83 41.81
CA VAL A 338 -6.96 -3.46 42.35
C VAL A 338 -6.64 -4.44 43.48
N VAL A 339 -6.05 -5.56 43.16
CA VAL A 339 -5.51 -6.50 44.14
C VAL A 339 -4.11 -6.05 44.46
N GLN A 340 -3.94 -5.64 45.72
CA GLN A 340 -2.61 -5.49 46.31
C GLN A 340 -1.83 -6.78 46.07
N ASN A 341 -0.87 -6.75 45.19
CA ASN A 341 0.07 -7.82 45.00
C ASN A 341 0.94 -7.92 46.26
N GLN A 342 0.72 -8.96 47.05
CA GLN A 342 1.78 -9.45 47.91
C GLN A 342 2.92 -9.89 46.99
N MET A 343 4.01 -9.14 47.03
CA MET A 343 5.31 -9.54 46.52
C MET A 343 5.68 -10.86 47.17
N ILE A 344 5.53 -11.97 46.46
CA ILE A 344 6.38 -13.10 46.69
C ILE A 344 7.73 -12.74 46.09
N THR A 345 8.50 -12.02 46.88
CA THR A 345 9.95 -11.99 46.71
C THR A 345 10.42 -13.41 46.94
N VAL A 346 10.60 -14.14 45.86
CA VAL A 346 11.58 -15.23 45.90
C VAL A 346 12.89 -14.52 46.16
N ALA A 347 13.29 -14.49 47.41
CA ALA A 347 14.62 -14.09 47.78
C ALA A 347 15.58 -14.91 46.92
N ALA A 348 16.15 -14.26 45.93
CA ALA A 348 17.34 -14.77 45.30
C ALA A 348 18.36 -14.90 46.43
N ASN A 349 18.63 -16.11 46.84
CA ASN A 349 19.84 -16.36 47.59
C ASN A 349 20.99 -15.84 46.74
N GLU A 350 21.48 -14.68 47.08
CA GLU A 350 22.80 -14.16 46.70
C GLU A 350 23.81 -15.13 47.37
N ALA A 351 23.94 -16.33 46.82
CA ALA A 351 25.17 -17.07 46.90
C ALA A 351 25.96 -16.58 45.70
N ASP A 352 26.94 -15.75 45.93
CA ASP A 352 28.06 -15.44 45.04
C ASP A 352 28.77 -16.75 44.66
N ASP A 353 28.16 -17.54 43.78
CA ASP A 353 28.90 -18.36 42.87
C ASP A 353 29.36 -17.44 41.76
N GLU A 354 30.57 -16.89 41.91
CA GLU A 354 31.37 -16.30 40.83
C GLU A 354 31.45 -17.40 39.76
N GLU A 355 30.48 -17.42 38.85
CA GLU A 355 30.55 -18.33 37.70
C GLU A 355 31.71 -17.81 36.86
N GLU A 356 32.78 -18.55 36.80
CA GLU A 356 33.95 -18.29 35.98
C GLU A 356 33.50 -18.35 34.49
N TYR A 357 33.16 -17.18 33.91
CA TYR A 357 32.94 -17.01 32.50
C TYR A 357 34.28 -16.94 31.80
N ASP A 358 34.71 -18.05 31.21
CA ASP A 358 35.86 -18.07 30.32
C ASP A 358 35.42 -17.50 28.97
N ILE A 359 35.62 -16.20 28.77
CA ILE A 359 35.27 -15.49 27.54
C ILE A 359 36.53 -15.32 26.69
N PRO A 360 36.62 -15.99 25.55
CA PRO A 360 37.76 -15.83 24.63
C PRO A 360 37.78 -14.42 24.02
N GLY A 361 39.00 -13.90 23.75
CA GLY A 361 39.17 -12.55 23.18
C GLY A 361 38.51 -12.34 21.82
N GLU A 362 38.29 -13.42 21.05
CA GLU A 362 37.64 -13.42 19.75
C GLU A 362 36.17 -12.95 19.84
N ILE A 363 35.56 -13.04 21.01
CA ILE A 363 34.16 -12.60 21.22
C ILE A 363 34.00 -11.11 21.04
N GLU A 364 34.97 -10.30 21.43
CA GLU A 364 34.98 -8.87 21.24
C GLU A 364 34.89 -8.53 19.72
N ASN A 365 35.76 -9.15 18.91
CA ASN A 365 35.72 -9.01 17.45
C ASN A 365 34.37 -9.47 16.85
N VAL A 366 33.83 -10.58 17.32
CA VAL A 366 32.52 -11.09 16.85
C VAL A 366 31.41 -10.10 17.16
N VAL A 367 31.38 -9.55 18.37
CA VAL A 367 30.36 -8.57 18.78
C VAL A 367 30.50 -7.29 17.97
N GLU A 368 31.72 -6.78 17.78
CA GLU A 368 31.99 -5.60 16.96
C GLU A 368 31.49 -5.76 15.52
N GLN A 369 31.82 -6.88 14.87
CA GLN A 369 31.32 -7.17 13.52
C GLN A 369 29.79 -7.21 13.45
N LEU A 370 29.12 -7.78 14.44
CA LEU A 370 27.67 -7.82 14.49
C LEU A 370 27.08 -6.43 14.70
N LEU A 371 27.70 -5.58 15.54
CA LEU A 371 27.27 -4.18 15.72
C LEU A 371 27.42 -3.37 14.42
N VAL A 372 28.51 -3.56 13.68
CA VAL A 372 28.66 -2.99 12.34
C VAL A 372 27.58 -3.51 11.39
N GLY A 373 27.27 -4.80 11.43
CA GLY A 373 26.22 -5.41 10.64
C GLY A 373 24.81 -4.85 10.90
N LEU A 374 24.55 -4.29 12.10
CA LEU A 374 23.29 -3.61 12.39
C LEU A 374 23.09 -2.33 11.59
N LYS A 375 24.16 -1.74 11.08
CA LYS A 375 24.13 -0.50 10.28
C LYS A 375 24.17 -0.77 8.77
N ASP A 376 24.13 -2.04 8.34
CA ASP A 376 24.19 -2.43 6.93
C ASP A 376 23.02 -1.82 6.12
N LYS A 377 23.28 -1.52 4.85
CA LYS A 377 22.26 -0.98 3.93
C LYS A 377 21.07 -1.93 3.69
N ASP A 378 21.30 -3.25 3.80
CA ASP A 378 20.29 -4.27 3.53
C ASP A 378 19.62 -4.81 4.81
N THR A 379 18.30 -4.84 4.82
CA THR A 379 17.48 -5.28 5.96
C THR A 379 17.80 -6.71 6.40
N ILE A 380 18.06 -7.61 5.46
CA ILE A 380 18.34 -9.04 5.76
C ILE A 380 19.66 -9.20 6.51
N VAL A 381 20.64 -8.36 6.22
CA VAL A 381 21.92 -8.34 6.92
C VAL A 381 21.71 -7.81 8.34
N ARG A 382 20.99 -6.72 8.50
CA ARG A 382 20.64 -6.16 9.84
C ARG A 382 19.90 -7.19 10.70
N TRP A 383 18.92 -7.91 10.14
CA TRP A 383 18.21 -8.98 10.84
C TRP A 383 19.17 -10.11 11.30
N SER A 384 20.09 -10.50 10.43
CA SER A 384 21.06 -11.55 10.77
C SER A 384 21.98 -11.10 11.91
N ALA A 385 22.43 -9.87 11.87
CA ALA A 385 23.25 -9.27 12.93
C ALA A 385 22.48 -9.15 14.25
N ALA A 386 21.24 -8.67 14.23
CA ALA A 386 20.41 -8.54 15.43
C ALA A 386 20.15 -9.89 16.13
N LYS A 387 19.84 -10.92 15.35
CA LYS A 387 19.70 -12.29 15.88
C LYS A 387 21.01 -12.80 16.48
N GLY A 388 22.15 -12.43 15.86
CA GLY A 388 23.48 -12.73 16.38
C GLY A 388 23.72 -12.10 17.73
N ILE A 389 23.51 -10.81 17.85
CA ILE A 389 23.62 -10.06 19.10
C ILE A 389 22.78 -10.70 20.19
N GLY A 390 21.47 -10.96 19.93
CA GLY A 390 20.60 -11.55 20.94
C GLY A 390 21.01 -12.96 21.40
N ARG A 391 21.62 -13.75 20.52
CA ARG A 391 22.07 -15.11 20.86
C ARG A 391 23.37 -15.14 21.63
N ILE A 392 24.32 -14.28 21.25
CA ILE A 392 25.65 -14.23 21.88
C ILE A 392 25.54 -13.59 23.25
N THR A 393 24.87 -12.45 23.36
CA THR A 393 24.65 -11.75 24.64
C THR A 393 24.01 -12.64 25.70
N GLY A 394 23.11 -13.57 25.25
CA GLY A 394 22.50 -14.56 26.14
C GLY A 394 23.48 -15.58 26.76
N ARG A 395 24.75 -15.56 26.41
CA ARG A 395 25.80 -16.43 26.95
C ARG A 395 26.94 -15.66 27.60
N LEU A 396 26.83 -14.31 27.66
CA LEU A 396 27.83 -13.44 28.26
C LEU A 396 27.52 -13.16 29.75
N PRO A 397 28.52 -12.76 30.55
CA PRO A 397 28.30 -12.23 31.87
C PRO A 397 27.54 -10.90 31.79
N LYS A 398 26.93 -10.49 32.90
CA LYS A 398 26.06 -9.30 32.98
C LYS A 398 26.78 -8.01 32.56
N GLU A 399 28.02 -7.82 32.97
CA GLU A 399 28.83 -6.62 32.69
C GLU A 399 29.03 -6.46 31.18
N LEU A 400 29.49 -7.49 30.50
CA LEU A 400 29.70 -7.45 29.03
C LEU A 400 28.38 -7.34 28.26
N ALA A 401 27.30 -7.93 28.78
CA ALA A 401 25.99 -7.76 28.20
C ALA A 401 25.49 -6.30 28.29
N ASP A 402 25.79 -5.65 29.40
CA ASP A 402 25.44 -4.25 29.63
C ASP A 402 26.25 -3.30 28.72
N ASP A 403 27.53 -3.62 28.45
CA ASP A 403 28.35 -2.92 27.47
C ASP A 403 27.81 -3.06 26.04
N VAL A 404 27.33 -4.24 25.68
CA VAL A 404 26.67 -4.46 24.39
C VAL A 404 25.40 -3.60 24.26
N ILE A 405 24.58 -3.51 25.30
CA ILE A 405 23.38 -2.67 25.32
C ILE A 405 23.76 -1.19 25.22
N GLY A 406 24.80 -0.74 25.92
CA GLY A 406 25.33 0.62 25.79
C GLY A 406 25.72 0.96 24.35
N SER A 407 26.48 0.09 23.71
CA SER A 407 26.86 0.24 22.29
C SER A 407 25.69 0.21 21.32
N LEU A 408 24.61 -0.51 21.65
CA LEU A 408 23.39 -0.49 20.85
C LEU A 408 22.66 0.85 20.92
N LEU A 409 22.66 1.51 22.07
CA LEU A 409 22.00 2.81 22.23
C LEU A 409 22.67 3.90 21.39
N ASP A 410 23.94 3.74 21.03
CA ASP A 410 24.65 4.64 20.11
C ASP A 410 24.08 4.59 18.67
N CYS A 411 23.39 3.51 18.29
CA CYS A 411 22.69 3.43 17.00
C CYS A 411 21.56 4.45 16.83
N PHE A 412 21.09 5.04 17.92
CA PHE A 412 19.95 5.95 17.95
C PHE A 412 20.33 7.42 18.06
N SER A 413 21.58 7.76 17.76
CA SER A 413 21.97 9.16 17.70
C SER A 413 21.37 9.84 16.45
N PHE A 414 21.20 11.16 16.49
CA PHE A 414 20.67 11.92 15.36
C PHE A 414 21.62 11.94 14.15
N GLN A 415 22.90 11.61 14.34
CA GLN A 415 23.90 11.53 13.28
C GLN A 415 23.85 10.21 12.52
N GLU A 416 23.21 9.19 13.08
CA GLU A 416 23.11 7.87 12.49
C GLU A 416 21.95 7.79 11.48
N THR A 417 22.14 6.95 10.49
CA THR A 417 21.16 6.75 9.43
C THR A 417 19.95 5.91 9.90
N ASP A 418 18.86 5.93 9.12
CA ASP A 418 17.70 5.06 9.31
C ASP A 418 18.07 3.57 9.39
N ASN A 419 19.13 3.15 8.71
CA ASN A 419 19.63 1.77 8.77
C ASN A 419 20.11 1.40 10.18
N ALA A 420 20.86 2.30 10.83
CA ALA A 420 21.33 2.10 12.19
C ALA A 420 20.18 2.07 13.20
N TRP A 421 19.23 2.97 13.07
CA TRP A 421 18.01 2.99 13.88
C TRP A 421 17.20 1.69 13.73
N HIS A 422 17.03 1.21 12.49
CA HIS A 422 16.36 -0.04 12.23
C HIS A 422 17.07 -1.24 12.86
N GLY A 423 18.38 -1.36 12.65
CA GLY A 423 19.20 -2.43 13.23
C GLY A 423 19.20 -2.40 14.75
N GLY A 424 19.30 -1.20 15.36
CA GLY A 424 19.19 -1.01 16.78
C GLY A 424 17.86 -1.49 17.37
N CYS A 425 16.73 -1.13 16.73
CA CYS A 425 15.41 -1.62 17.12
C CYS A 425 15.31 -3.14 17.05
N LEU A 426 15.79 -3.74 15.96
CA LEU A 426 15.79 -5.20 15.83
C LEU A 426 16.60 -5.89 16.93
N ALA A 427 17.76 -5.36 17.25
CA ALA A 427 18.62 -5.90 18.30
C ALA A 427 17.98 -5.74 19.69
N LEU A 428 17.38 -4.59 20.00
CA LEU A 428 16.67 -4.37 21.26
C LEU A 428 15.47 -5.31 21.39
N ALA A 429 14.72 -5.57 20.32
CA ALA A 429 13.63 -6.54 20.32
C ALA A 429 14.14 -7.97 20.62
N GLU A 430 15.23 -8.37 20.00
CA GLU A 430 15.85 -9.68 20.24
C GLU A 430 16.37 -9.82 21.66
N LEU A 431 16.98 -8.78 22.23
CA LEU A 431 17.43 -8.77 23.62
C LEU A 431 16.26 -8.78 24.60
N GLY A 432 15.26 -7.95 24.39
CA GLY A 432 14.04 -7.90 25.24
C GLY A 432 13.32 -9.25 25.25
N ARG A 433 13.09 -9.83 24.08
CA ARG A 433 12.42 -11.13 23.94
C ARG A 433 13.12 -12.27 24.68
N ARG A 434 14.43 -12.18 24.84
CA ARG A 434 15.26 -13.18 25.51
C ARG A 434 15.45 -12.94 27.00
N GLY A 435 14.91 -11.83 27.52
CA GLY A 435 15.11 -11.42 28.92
C GLY A 435 16.48 -10.84 29.21
N LEU A 436 17.24 -10.44 28.21
CA LEU A 436 18.60 -9.90 28.34
C LEU A 436 18.63 -8.40 28.59
N LEU A 437 17.55 -7.71 28.27
CA LEU A 437 17.34 -6.31 28.61
C LEU A 437 16.68 -6.26 30.00
N LEU A 438 17.44 -5.95 31.03
CA LEU A 438 16.94 -5.92 32.40
C LEU A 438 15.94 -4.78 32.62
N PRO A 439 14.98 -4.91 33.55
CA PRO A 439 14.00 -3.86 33.87
C PRO A 439 14.61 -2.50 34.18
N SER A 440 15.80 -2.46 34.78
CA SER A 440 16.53 -1.21 35.04
C SER A 440 16.89 -0.40 33.79
N ARG A 441 16.97 -1.05 32.63
CA ARG A 441 17.29 -0.41 31.35
C ARG A 441 16.06 0.06 30.57
N ILE A 442 14.85 -0.28 31.01
CA ILE A 442 13.61 0.11 30.32
C ILE A 442 13.48 1.64 30.24
N SER A 443 13.87 2.34 31.30
CA SER A 443 13.84 3.81 31.34
C SER A 443 14.75 4.48 30.30
N ASP A 444 15.85 3.82 29.92
CA ASP A 444 16.75 4.32 28.87
C ASP A 444 16.23 3.99 27.47
N VAL A 445 15.57 2.85 27.32
CA VAL A 445 15.14 2.30 26.02
C VAL A 445 13.82 2.87 25.56
N VAL A 446 12.83 3.02 26.45
CA VAL A 446 11.48 3.49 26.08
C VAL A 446 11.50 4.84 25.36
N PRO A 447 12.21 5.89 25.83
CA PRO A 447 12.25 7.16 25.11
C PRO A 447 12.79 7.05 23.68
N VAL A 448 13.76 6.16 23.48
CA VAL A 448 14.35 5.90 22.15
C VAL A 448 13.35 5.22 21.24
N ILE A 449 12.62 4.24 21.73
CA ILE A 449 11.60 3.51 20.96
C ILE A 449 10.41 4.42 20.63
N LEU A 450 10.00 5.29 21.52
CA LEU A 450 8.95 6.28 21.25
C LEU A 450 9.35 7.21 20.09
N LYS A 451 10.61 7.63 20.01
CA LYS A 451 11.14 8.39 18.87
C LYS A 451 11.18 7.54 17.61
N ALA A 452 11.57 6.28 17.71
CA ALA A 452 11.64 5.37 16.57
C ALA A 452 10.25 5.07 15.97
N LEU A 453 9.18 5.03 16.78
CA LEU A 453 7.79 4.85 16.32
C LEU A 453 7.29 6.00 15.42
N THR A 454 7.92 7.17 15.52
CA THR A 454 7.57 8.35 14.70
C THR A 454 8.70 8.76 13.76
N TYR A 455 9.72 7.92 13.60
CA TYR A 455 10.86 8.22 12.74
C TYR A 455 10.43 8.39 11.29
N ASP A 456 10.69 9.57 10.74
CA ASP A 456 10.41 9.91 9.35
C ASP A 456 11.43 10.96 8.87
N GLU A 457 12.36 10.54 8.02
CA GLU A 457 13.42 11.41 7.49
C GLU A 457 13.19 11.67 6.01
N LYS A 458 13.05 12.94 5.64
CA LYS A 458 12.88 13.34 4.25
C LYS A 458 14.19 13.19 3.47
N ARG A 459 14.15 12.46 2.36
CA ARG A 459 15.25 12.31 1.40
C ARG A 459 14.77 12.62 -0.02
N GLY A 460 15.07 13.83 -0.50
CA GLY A 460 14.59 14.26 -1.81
C GLY A 460 13.07 14.35 -1.89
N ALA A 461 12.48 13.61 -2.81
CA ALA A 461 11.04 13.58 -3.05
C ALA A 461 10.27 12.54 -2.21
N CYS A 462 10.96 11.74 -1.41
CA CYS A 462 10.36 10.73 -0.56
C CYS A 462 10.88 10.83 0.89
N SER A 463 10.36 10.00 1.78
CA SER A 463 10.90 9.85 3.13
C SER A 463 11.24 8.39 3.42
N VAL A 464 12.24 8.20 4.30
CA VAL A 464 12.67 6.91 4.81
C VAL A 464 12.28 6.78 6.27
N GLY A 465 12.11 5.55 6.75
CA GLY A 465 11.80 5.30 8.15
C GLY A 465 10.73 4.24 8.40
N SER A 466 10.04 3.74 7.37
CA SER A 466 9.03 2.68 7.54
C SER A 466 9.60 1.44 8.23
N ASN A 467 10.79 1.00 7.85
CA ASN A 467 11.47 -0.12 8.50
C ASN A 467 11.77 0.17 9.99
N VAL A 468 12.16 1.43 10.31
CA VAL A 468 12.44 1.83 11.69
C VAL A 468 11.17 1.76 12.53
N ARG A 469 10.06 2.31 12.02
CA ARG A 469 8.78 2.31 12.72
C ARG A 469 8.22 0.91 12.91
N ASP A 470 8.32 0.06 11.89
CA ASP A 470 7.94 -1.36 11.98
C ASP A 470 8.76 -2.10 13.04
N ALA A 471 10.07 -1.93 13.04
CA ALA A 471 10.96 -2.54 14.04
C ALA A 471 10.71 -2.00 15.45
N ALA A 472 10.35 -0.74 15.61
CA ALA A 472 9.95 -0.17 16.90
C ALA A 472 8.65 -0.82 17.42
N CYS A 473 7.67 -1.10 16.54
CA CYS A 473 6.49 -1.90 16.90
C CYS A 473 6.87 -3.30 17.37
N TYR A 474 7.85 -3.91 16.72
CA TYR A 474 8.38 -5.22 17.15
C TYR A 474 9.03 -5.17 18.52
N VAL A 475 9.72 -4.07 18.89
CA VAL A 475 10.22 -3.89 20.26
C VAL A 475 9.06 -3.82 21.26
N CYS A 476 8.04 -3.05 20.99
CA CYS A 476 6.85 -2.96 21.85
C CYS A 476 6.14 -4.32 22.00
N TRP A 477 6.06 -5.08 20.93
CA TRP A 477 5.55 -6.45 20.95
C TRP A 477 6.43 -7.37 21.82
N ALA A 478 7.75 -7.25 21.72
CA ALA A 478 8.67 -8.02 22.52
C ALA A 478 8.56 -7.69 24.02
N PHE A 479 8.37 -6.40 24.36
CA PHE A 479 8.17 -5.96 25.74
C PHE A 479 6.90 -6.55 26.35
N ALA A 480 5.80 -6.60 25.60
CA ALA A 480 4.57 -7.24 26.06
C ALA A 480 4.78 -8.71 26.47
N ARG A 481 5.65 -9.40 25.76
CA ARG A 481 5.94 -10.81 26.01
C ARG A 481 6.97 -11.04 27.11
N ALA A 482 7.93 -10.14 27.24
CA ALA A 482 9.10 -10.34 28.10
C ALA A 482 8.88 -9.89 29.54
N TYR A 483 8.16 -8.79 29.76
CA TYR A 483 8.05 -8.17 31.07
C TYR A 483 6.73 -8.44 31.76
N ASP A 484 6.78 -8.48 33.10
CA ASP A 484 5.59 -8.44 33.92
C ASP A 484 4.92 -7.06 33.84
N PRO A 485 3.58 -7.00 33.98
CA PRO A 485 2.86 -5.73 33.93
C PRO A 485 3.41 -4.64 34.88
N GLY A 486 3.86 -5.04 36.07
CA GLY A 486 4.42 -4.12 37.07
C GLY A 486 5.63 -3.33 36.59
N GLU A 487 6.48 -3.92 35.75
CA GLU A 487 7.67 -3.29 35.22
C GLU A 487 7.35 -2.21 34.17
N LEU A 488 6.23 -2.37 33.46
CA LEU A 488 5.82 -1.48 32.38
C LEU A 488 4.85 -0.38 32.83
N ILE A 489 4.28 -0.45 34.06
CA ILE A 489 3.31 0.52 34.57
C ILE A 489 3.76 1.99 34.36
N PRO A 490 5.02 2.39 34.65
CA PRO A 490 5.46 3.78 34.46
C PRO A 490 5.39 4.29 33.02
N PHE A 491 5.37 3.38 32.04
CA PHE A 491 5.48 3.68 30.62
C PHE A 491 4.21 3.38 29.82
N ILE A 492 3.17 2.80 30.47
CA ILE A 492 1.99 2.27 29.79
C ILE A 492 1.29 3.33 28.94
N ASN A 493 1.02 4.50 29.51
CA ASN A 493 0.30 5.56 28.80
C ASN A 493 1.10 6.07 27.60
N GLN A 494 2.41 6.15 27.70
CA GLN A 494 3.28 6.59 26.61
C GLN A 494 3.32 5.55 25.50
N ILE A 495 3.48 4.27 25.84
CA ILE A 495 3.57 3.19 24.85
C ILE A 495 2.22 2.97 24.20
N SER A 496 1.12 2.95 24.94
CA SER A 496 -0.22 2.73 24.39
C SER A 496 -0.63 3.87 23.44
N SER A 497 -0.40 5.12 23.83
CA SER A 497 -0.66 6.27 22.96
C SER A 497 0.19 6.25 21.70
N ALA A 498 1.49 5.94 21.81
CA ALA A 498 2.39 5.88 20.67
C ALA A 498 2.01 4.76 19.68
N LEU A 499 1.61 3.60 20.17
CA LEU A 499 1.16 2.49 19.31
C LEU A 499 -0.17 2.79 18.64
N VAL A 500 -1.13 3.38 19.35
CA VAL A 500 -2.41 3.82 18.76
C VAL A 500 -2.16 4.86 17.66
N ILE A 501 -1.34 5.85 17.93
CA ILE A 501 -0.96 6.89 16.97
C ILE A 501 -0.32 6.27 15.73
N ALA A 502 0.61 5.34 15.89
CA ALA A 502 1.22 4.64 14.76
C ALA A 502 0.19 3.78 14.00
N ALA A 503 -0.73 3.10 14.69
CA ALA A 503 -1.77 2.28 14.07
C ALA A 503 -2.77 3.09 13.23
N VAL A 504 -3.04 4.34 13.60
CA VAL A 504 -4.07 5.17 12.95
C VAL A 504 -3.48 6.19 12.00
N PHE A 505 -2.33 6.79 12.33
CA PHE A 505 -1.79 7.94 11.60
C PHE A 505 -0.51 7.64 10.81
N ASP A 506 -0.01 6.42 10.82
CA ASP A 506 1.13 6.10 9.96
C ASP A 506 0.72 6.13 8.47
N ARG A 507 1.64 6.61 7.65
CA ARG A 507 1.46 6.63 6.20
C ARG A 507 1.46 5.23 5.60
N ASP A 508 2.34 4.36 6.12
CA ASP A 508 2.56 3.01 5.62
C ASP A 508 1.60 2.00 6.24
N VAL A 509 0.96 1.19 5.40
CA VAL A 509 0.01 0.17 5.87
C VAL A 509 0.69 -0.91 6.71
N ASN A 510 1.93 -1.27 6.40
CA ASN A 510 2.65 -2.29 7.16
C ASN A 510 2.96 -1.78 8.58
N CYS A 511 3.35 -0.50 8.70
CA CYS A 511 3.55 0.12 10.01
C CYS A 511 2.25 0.21 10.82
N ARG A 512 1.13 0.59 10.19
CA ARG A 512 -0.18 0.59 10.87
C ARG A 512 -0.55 -0.80 11.40
N ARG A 513 -0.38 -1.83 10.58
CA ARG A 513 -0.65 -3.22 10.95
C ARG A 513 0.31 -3.74 12.02
N ALA A 514 1.59 -3.41 11.93
CA ALA A 514 2.58 -3.76 12.95
C ALA A 514 2.24 -3.13 14.30
N ALA A 515 1.85 -1.85 14.30
CA ALA A 515 1.43 -1.15 15.51
C ALA A 515 0.15 -1.74 16.12
N SER A 516 -0.85 -2.07 15.28
CA SER A 516 -2.07 -2.76 15.74
C SER A 516 -1.75 -4.14 16.35
N ALA A 517 -0.88 -4.92 15.73
CA ALA A 517 -0.45 -6.22 16.25
C ALA A 517 0.32 -6.09 17.56
N ALA A 518 1.20 -5.08 17.70
CA ALA A 518 1.91 -4.80 18.95
C ALA A 518 0.95 -4.34 20.05
N PHE A 519 -0.03 -3.51 19.71
CA PHE A 519 -1.07 -3.07 20.63
C PHE A 519 -1.91 -4.26 21.12
N GLN A 520 -2.34 -5.13 20.21
CA GLN A 520 -3.08 -6.35 20.53
C GLN A 520 -2.32 -7.27 21.48
N GLU A 521 -1.04 -7.49 21.25
CA GLU A 521 -0.20 -8.31 22.11
C GLU A 521 -0.07 -7.71 23.52
N ASN A 522 0.08 -6.38 23.61
CA ASN A 522 0.11 -5.68 24.89
C ASN A 522 -1.23 -5.78 25.64
N VAL A 523 -2.35 -5.60 24.96
CA VAL A 523 -3.69 -5.77 25.57
C VAL A 523 -3.87 -7.20 26.09
N GLY A 524 -3.53 -8.19 25.28
CA GLY A 524 -3.73 -9.60 25.63
C GLY A 524 -2.80 -10.10 26.73
N ARG A 525 -1.57 -9.60 26.82
CA ARG A 525 -0.57 -10.09 27.78
C ARG A 525 -0.37 -9.21 28.99
N GLN A 526 -0.53 -7.93 28.86
CA GLN A 526 -0.33 -6.96 29.93
C GLN A 526 -1.63 -6.63 30.64
N GLY A 527 -2.74 -6.49 29.91
CA GLY A 527 -4.07 -6.17 30.43
C GLY A 527 -4.16 -4.76 31.02
N THR A 528 -3.15 -3.90 30.80
CA THR A 528 -3.01 -2.59 31.47
C THR A 528 -3.21 -1.40 30.55
N PHE A 529 -3.32 -1.62 29.25
CA PHE A 529 -3.58 -0.55 28.31
C PHE A 529 -4.99 0.01 28.49
N PRO A 530 -5.13 1.34 28.67
CA PRO A 530 -6.44 1.95 28.83
C PRO A 530 -7.34 1.64 27.64
N HIS A 531 -8.57 1.19 27.91
CA HIS A 531 -9.59 0.86 26.89
C HIS A 531 -9.10 -0.10 25.78
N GLY A 532 -8.14 -0.96 26.11
CA GLY A 532 -7.44 -1.77 25.11
C GLY A 532 -8.35 -2.66 24.27
N ILE A 533 -9.32 -3.33 24.91
CA ILE A 533 -10.27 -4.22 24.22
C ILE A 533 -11.20 -3.39 23.31
N ASP A 534 -11.73 -2.28 23.79
CA ASP A 534 -12.63 -1.42 23.02
C ASP A 534 -11.92 -0.87 21.77
N ILE A 535 -10.66 -0.45 21.92
CA ILE A 535 -9.86 0.04 20.80
C ILE A 535 -9.61 -1.06 19.76
N LEU A 536 -9.34 -2.29 20.19
CA LEU A 536 -9.12 -3.41 19.27
C LEU A 536 -10.35 -3.78 18.45
N THR A 537 -11.55 -3.52 18.92
CA THR A 537 -12.78 -3.75 18.13
C THR A 537 -12.87 -2.83 16.91
N ALA A 538 -12.27 -1.64 16.98
CA ALA A 538 -12.28 -0.65 15.90
C ALA A 538 -10.98 -0.61 15.10
N ALA A 539 -9.85 -0.91 15.72
CA ALA A 539 -8.50 -0.75 15.17
C ALA A 539 -7.74 -2.09 15.08
N ASP A 540 -8.41 -3.15 14.65
CA ASP A 540 -7.78 -4.44 14.43
C ASP A 540 -6.84 -4.41 13.21
N TYR A 541 -6.09 -5.48 13.01
CA TYR A 541 -5.13 -5.63 11.92
C TYR A 541 -5.72 -5.40 10.52
N PHE A 542 -6.98 -5.72 10.31
CA PHE A 542 -7.66 -5.56 9.01
C PHE A 542 -8.24 -4.15 8.86
N ALA A 543 -8.89 -3.62 9.90
CA ALA A 543 -9.50 -2.30 9.89
C ALA A 543 -8.49 -1.18 9.62
N VAL A 544 -7.27 -1.27 10.16
CA VAL A 544 -6.20 -0.29 9.93
C VAL A 544 -5.59 -0.34 8.52
N GLY A 545 -6.04 -1.23 7.66
CA GLY A 545 -5.61 -1.33 6.27
C GLY A 545 -5.95 -0.09 5.43
N ASN A 546 -7.11 0.53 5.67
CA ASN A 546 -7.55 1.71 4.94
C ASN A 546 -7.14 3.01 5.66
N ARG A 547 -6.23 3.77 5.05
CA ARG A 547 -5.68 5.02 5.61
C ARG A 547 -6.74 6.08 5.85
N VAL A 548 -7.65 6.28 4.92
CA VAL A 548 -8.71 7.30 5.05
C VAL A 548 -9.62 6.97 6.23
N ASN A 549 -10.02 5.71 6.35
CA ASN A 549 -10.83 5.25 7.47
C ASN A 549 -10.10 5.39 8.82
N CYS A 550 -8.79 5.12 8.85
CA CYS A 550 -7.97 5.33 10.05
C CYS A 550 -7.99 6.79 10.51
N TYR A 551 -7.72 7.73 9.58
CA TYR A 551 -7.66 9.16 9.91
C TYR A 551 -9.01 9.76 10.25
N LEU A 552 -10.09 9.34 9.57
CA LEU A 552 -11.37 10.04 9.63
C LEU A 552 -12.43 9.36 10.51
N THR A 553 -12.31 8.07 10.76
CA THR A 553 -13.32 7.29 11.51
C THR A 553 -12.72 6.66 12.77
N ILE A 554 -11.71 5.83 12.63
CA ILE A 554 -11.11 5.08 13.76
C ILE A 554 -10.49 6.05 14.77
N SER A 555 -9.80 7.09 14.30
CA SER A 555 -9.22 8.13 15.16
C SER A 555 -10.25 8.82 16.03
N VAL A 556 -11.42 9.10 15.49
CA VAL A 556 -12.52 9.77 16.22
C VAL A 556 -13.10 8.89 17.32
N TYR A 557 -13.22 7.60 17.02
CA TYR A 557 -13.66 6.63 18.03
C TYR A 557 -12.67 6.56 19.21
N ILE A 558 -11.38 6.41 18.89
CA ILE A 558 -10.33 6.29 19.93
C ILE A 558 -10.16 7.60 20.69
N ALA A 559 -10.29 8.75 20.05
CA ALA A 559 -10.24 10.05 20.70
C ALA A 559 -11.45 10.31 21.64
N GLY A 560 -12.45 9.44 21.65
CA GLY A 560 -13.50 9.44 22.66
C GLY A 560 -12.99 9.03 24.05
N PHE A 561 -11.83 8.39 24.14
CA PHE A 561 -11.17 8.02 25.40
C PHE A 561 -10.16 9.12 25.81
N PRO A 562 -10.32 9.71 27.00
CA PRO A 562 -9.53 10.91 27.41
C PRO A 562 -8.01 10.73 27.35
N GLU A 563 -7.53 9.52 27.60
CA GLU A 563 -6.10 9.18 27.63
C GLU A 563 -5.44 9.36 26.27
N TYR A 564 -6.21 9.26 25.18
CA TYR A 564 -5.70 9.30 23.82
C TYR A 564 -6.02 10.59 23.08
N THR A 565 -6.99 11.37 23.52
CA THR A 565 -7.50 12.57 22.81
C THR A 565 -6.39 13.58 22.54
N GLN A 566 -5.76 14.08 23.58
CA GLN A 566 -4.73 15.10 23.44
C GLN A 566 -3.46 14.59 22.75
N PRO A 567 -2.92 13.41 23.08
CA PRO A 567 -1.77 12.87 22.36
C PRO A 567 -1.99 12.72 20.85
N MET A 568 -3.18 12.32 20.42
CA MET A 568 -3.53 12.20 19.01
C MET A 568 -3.57 13.57 18.31
N ILE A 569 -4.18 14.56 18.93
CA ILE A 569 -4.22 15.94 18.43
C ILE A 569 -2.81 16.51 18.31
N ASP A 570 -2.00 16.39 19.36
CA ASP A 570 -0.63 16.89 19.39
C ASP A 570 0.25 16.24 18.33
N HIS A 571 0.06 14.94 18.07
CA HIS A 571 0.78 14.25 17.02
C HIS A 571 0.45 14.80 15.63
N LEU A 572 -0.83 15.02 15.34
CA LEU A 572 -1.24 15.62 14.07
C LEU A 572 -0.63 17.01 13.88
N LEU A 573 -0.63 17.83 14.94
CA LEU A 573 -0.04 19.18 14.90
C LEU A 573 1.48 19.19 14.74
N ASN A 574 2.18 18.29 15.41
CA ASN A 574 3.64 18.32 15.45
C ASN A 574 4.27 17.58 14.26
N MET A 575 3.62 16.56 13.73
CA MET A 575 4.24 15.61 12.79
C MET A 575 3.51 15.47 11.45
N LYS A 576 2.22 15.82 11.37
CA LYS A 576 1.41 15.50 10.20
C LYS A 576 0.96 16.70 9.39
N ILE A 577 0.62 17.81 10.00
CA ILE A 577 0.25 19.02 9.24
C ILE A 577 1.43 19.64 8.49
N ASN A 578 2.66 19.38 8.92
CA ASN A 578 3.90 19.81 8.28
C ASN A 578 4.56 18.74 7.42
N HIS A 579 3.86 17.63 7.19
CA HIS A 579 4.39 16.49 6.42
C HIS A 579 4.71 16.91 4.98
N TRP A 580 5.74 16.34 4.38
CA TRP A 580 6.14 16.62 2.99
C TRP A 580 5.08 16.19 1.96
N ASP A 581 4.32 15.12 2.23
CA ASP A 581 3.22 14.62 1.40
C ASP A 581 1.94 15.45 1.64
N SER A 582 1.41 16.08 0.58
CA SER A 582 0.20 16.89 0.65
C SER A 582 -1.03 16.10 1.07
N VAL A 583 -1.14 14.84 0.64
CA VAL A 583 -2.27 13.95 0.99
C VAL A 583 -2.33 13.73 2.50
N ILE A 584 -1.18 13.53 3.13
CA ILE A 584 -1.10 13.38 4.60
C ILE A 584 -1.49 14.70 5.29
N ARG A 585 -1.02 15.85 4.79
CA ARG A 585 -1.43 17.15 5.36
C ARG A 585 -2.94 17.35 5.30
N GLU A 586 -3.54 17.09 4.14
CA GLU A 586 -5.00 17.23 3.93
C GLU A 586 -5.82 16.27 4.80
N LEU A 587 -5.42 14.99 4.86
CA LEU A 587 -6.08 14.01 5.75
C LEU A 587 -5.95 14.42 7.22
N SER A 588 -4.80 14.95 7.61
CA SER A 588 -4.55 15.37 9.00
C SER A 588 -5.44 16.54 9.40
N THR A 589 -5.63 17.50 8.50
CA THR A 589 -6.53 18.64 8.76
C THR A 589 -8.00 18.23 8.84
N LYS A 590 -8.43 17.30 7.99
CA LYS A 590 -9.78 16.69 8.07
C LYS A 590 -9.96 15.87 9.34
N ALA A 591 -8.93 15.16 9.78
CA ALA A 591 -8.93 14.46 11.06
C ALA A 591 -9.06 15.45 12.23
N LEU A 592 -8.36 16.58 12.20
CA LEU A 592 -8.49 17.63 13.20
C LEU A 592 -9.91 18.22 13.24
N TYR A 593 -10.56 18.37 12.08
CA TYR A 593 -11.99 18.74 12.03
C TYR A 593 -12.84 17.74 12.80
N ASN A 594 -12.68 16.45 12.53
CA ASN A 594 -13.46 15.39 13.16
C ASN A 594 -13.14 15.22 14.66
N LEU A 595 -11.92 15.53 15.08
CA LEU A 595 -11.49 15.45 16.48
C LEU A 595 -11.88 16.69 17.31
N THR A 596 -12.19 17.80 16.68
CA THR A 596 -12.55 19.05 17.38
C THR A 596 -13.70 18.88 18.37
N PRO A 597 -14.80 18.16 18.10
CA PRO A 597 -15.86 17.92 19.07
C PRO A 597 -15.42 17.16 20.34
N ARG A 598 -14.31 16.44 20.27
CA ARG A 598 -13.78 15.67 21.41
C ARG A 598 -13.03 16.54 22.42
N ALA A 599 -12.48 17.66 21.99
CA ALA A 599 -11.71 18.58 22.83
C ALA A 599 -11.84 20.04 22.34
N PRO A 600 -13.05 20.63 22.31
CA PRO A 600 -13.28 21.94 21.70
C PRO A 600 -12.51 23.06 22.40
N GLU A 601 -12.46 23.05 23.73
CA GLU A 601 -11.72 24.05 24.51
C GLU A 601 -10.20 23.99 24.25
N TYR A 602 -9.65 22.80 24.14
CA TYR A 602 -8.23 22.60 23.79
C TYR A 602 -7.94 23.10 22.38
N MET A 603 -8.81 22.79 21.43
CA MET A 603 -8.69 23.27 20.05
C MET A 603 -8.76 24.80 19.96
N ALA A 604 -9.68 25.42 20.68
CA ALA A 604 -9.89 26.86 20.65
C ALA A 604 -8.77 27.65 21.39
N ASN A 605 -8.33 27.16 22.53
CA ASN A 605 -7.46 27.92 23.42
C ASN A 605 -5.97 27.60 23.27
N VAL A 606 -5.64 26.44 22.75
CA VAL A 606 -4.23 25.99 22.61
C VAL A 606 -3.88 25.75 21.13
N VAL A 607 -4.66 24.97 20.42
CA VAL A 607 -4.33 24.51 19.07
C VAL A 607 -4.42 25.65 18.06
N LEU A 608 -5.55 26.36 18.00
CA LEU A 608 -5.75 27.45 17.06
C LEU A 608 -4.76 28.60 17.25
N PRO A 609 -4.53 29.10 18.47
CA PRO A 609 -3.48 30.13 18.72
C PRO A 609 -2.09 29.69 18.32
N ARG A 610 -1.78 28.42 18.39
CA ARG A 610 -0.49 27.86 17.96
C ARG A 610 -0.39 27.77 16.43
N LEU A 611 -1.48 27.46 15.73
CA LEU A 611 -1.52 27.35 14.28
C LEU A 611 -1.42 28.69 13.56
N LEU A 612 -2.00 29.75 14.11
CA LEU A 612 -2.04 31.08 13.48
C LEU A 612 -0.64 31.61 13.10
N PRO A 613 0.36 31.60 13.96
CA PRO A 613 1.73 31.98 13.56
C PRO A 613 2.34 31.06 12.52
N LEU A 614 2.03 29.77 12.58
CA LEU A 614 2.54 28.76 11.62
C LEU A 614 1.95 28.96 10.22
N SER A 615 0.73 29.46 10.12
CA SER A 615 0.04 29.74 8.86
C SER A 615 0.69 30.85 8.03
N VAL A 616 1.48 31.69 8.64
CA VAL A 616 2.26 32.76 8.02
C VAL A 616 3.78 32.55 8.14
N GLY A 617 4.19 31.38 8.60
CA GLY A 617 5.60 31.01 8.80
C GLY A 617 6.41 30.91 7.50
N THR A 618 7.68 30.58 7.62
CA THR A 618 8.63 30.50 6.47
C THR A 618 8.60 29.19 5.74
N ASP A 619 8.36 28.06 6.47
CA ASP A 619 8.31 26.75 5.85
C ASP A 619 7.00 26.54 5.06
N LEU A 620 7.13 26.19 3.79
CA LEU A 620 6.00 26.02 2.87
C LEU A 620 5.02 24.93 3.31
N HIS A 621 5.53 23.77 3.72
CA HIS A 621 4.67 22.64 4.10
C HIS A 621 3.92 22.90 5.41
N THR A 622 4.62 23.47 6.38
CA THR A 622 4.01 23.86 7.66
C THR A 622 2.96 24.94 7.45
N ARG A 623 3.26 25.94 6.64
CA ARG A 623 2.33 27.03 6.31
C ARG A 623 1.05 26.49 5.64
N HIS A 624 1.22 25.62 4.63
CA HIS A 624 0.10 24.99 3.93
C HIS A 624 -0.79 24.18 4.89
N GLY A 625 -0.21 23.30 5.66
CA GLY A 625 -0.96 22.48 6.64
C GLY A 625 -1.62 23.32 7.74
N ALA A 626 -0.94 24.36 8.22
CA ALA A 626 -1.49 25.24 9.24
C ALA A 626 -2.69 26.05 8.74
N ILE A 627 -2.66 26.54 7.50
CA ILE A 627 -3.80 27.24 6.88
C ILE A 627 -5.01 26.32 6.78
N LEU A 628 -4.82 25.11 6.25
CA LEU A 628 -5.88 24.11 6.14
C LEU A 628 -6.42 23.70 7.51
N ALA A 629 -5.55 23.53 8.50
CA ALA A 629 -5.95 23.19 9.87
C ALA A 629 -6.75 24.32 10.52
N CYS A 630 -6.35 25.58 10.34
CA CYS A 630 -7.14 26.75 10.82
C CYS A 630 -8.52 26.76 10.19
N ALA A 631 -8.63 26.49 8.88
CA ALA A 631 -9.91 26.44 8.18
C ALA A 631 -10.84 25.36 8.76
N GLU A 632 -10.32 24.15 8.89
CA GLU A 632 -11.10 22.99 9.33
C GLU A 632 -11.49 23.08 10.81
N ILE A 633 -10.57 23.46 11.68
CA ILE A 633 -10.85 23.60 13.13
C ILE A 633 -11.85 24.73 13.38
N THR A 634 -11.69 25.87 12.72
CA THR A 634 -12.64 26.99 12.84
C THR A 634 -14.04 26.57 12.40
N HIS A 635 -14.15 25.88 11.26
CA HIS A 635 -15.43 25.38 10.78
C HIS A 635 -16.07 24.38 11.77
N ALA A 636 -15.29 23.46 12.31
CA ALA A 636 -15.76 22.48 13.30
C ALA A 636 -16.24 23.17 14.59
N LEU A 637 -15.52 24.16 15.10
CA LEU A 637 -15.90 24.91 16.31
C LEU A 637 -17.18 25.71 16.09
N CYS A 638 -17.34 26.37 14.96
CA CYS A 638 -18.54 27.10 14.63
C CYS A 638 -19.75 26.17 14.50
N LYS A 639 -19.60 25.05 13.83
CA LYS A 639 -20.66 24.04 13.71
C LYS A 639 -21.08 23.49 15.07
N LEU A 640 -20.11 23.18 15.93
CA LEU A 640 -20.37 22.72 17.29
C LEU A 640 -21.09 23.77 18.13
N ALA A 641 -20.73 25.07 17.98
CA ALA A 641 -21.42 26.16 18.65
C ALA A 641 -22.87 26.27 18.19
N GLU A 642 -23.12 26.16 16.88
CA GLU A 642 -24.46 26.17 16.30
C GLU A 642 -25.32 24.99 16.80
N GLU A 643 -24.78 23.78 16.81
CA GLU A 643 -25.44 22.56 17.33
C GLU A 643 -25.81 22.69 18.81
N ASN A 644 -24.97 23.37 19.60
CA ASN A 644 -25.20 23.63 21.01
C ASN A 644 -26.00 24.92 21.26
N LYS A 645 -26.55 25.57 20.21
CA LYS A 645 -27.32 26.80 20.29
C LYS A 645 -26.55 27.96 20.97
N ARG A 646 -25.25 28.05 20.75
CA ARG A 646 -24.36 29.09 21.24
C ARG A 646 -24.03 30.08 20.12
N SER A 647 -23.47 31.25 20.47
CA SER A 647 -22.94 32.17 19.49
C SER A 647 -21.86 31.49 18.64
N ILE A 648 -21.82 31.75 17.33
CA ILE A 648 -20.82 31.25 16.41
C ILE A 648 -19.40 31.59 16.89
N THR A 649 -19.25 32.76 17.53
CA THR A 649 -17.96 33.21 18.08
C THR A 649 -17.70 32.74 19.50
N TYR A 650 -18.48 31.82 20.04
CA TYR A 650 -18.34 31.33 21.42
C TYR A 650 -16.93 30.84 21.78
N TYR A 651 -16.29 30.13 20.86
CA TYR A 651 -14.95 29.57 21.06
C TYR A 651 -13.83 30.54 20.67
N PHE A 652 -14.10 31.70 20.11
CA PHE A 652 -13.09 32.60 19.54
C PHE A 652 -12.94 33.86 20.39
N ASN A 653 -11.68 34.26 20.62
CA ASN A 653 -11.33 35.56 21.14
C ASN A 653 -10.99 36.55 20.00
N GLU A 654 -10.89 37.83 20.31
CA GLU A 654 -10.54 38.86 19.31
C GLU A 654 -9.22 38.59 18.60
N LYS A 655 -8.19 38.04 19.30
CA LYS A 655 -6.89 37.69 18.71
C LYS A 655 -7.02 36.60 17.69
N SER A 656 -7.85 35.60 17.95
CA SER A 656 -8.08 34.49 17.01
C SER A 656 -8.80 34.94 15.77
N LEU A 657 -9.84 35.79 15.93
CA LEU A 657 -10.58 36.37 14.81
C LEU A 657 -9.68 37.26 13.94
N GLU A 658 -8.87 38.11 14.54
CA GLU A 658 -7.92 38.94 13.84
C GLU A 658 -6.83 38.13 13.15
N GLY A 659 -6.30 37.10 13.83
CA GLY A 659 -5.31 36.20 13.26
C GLY A 659 -5.80 35.47 12.01
N LEU A 660 -7.06 35.05 11.98
CA LEU A 660 -7.67 34.42 10.80
C LEU A 660 -7.73 35.36 9.60
N LYS A 661 -8.03 36.66 9.84
CA LYS A 661 -8.03 37.70 8.79
C LYS A 661 -6.62 37.99 8.29
N GLN A 662 -5.65 38.05 9.19
CA GLN A 662 -4.25 38.38 8.86
C GLN A 662 -3.58 37.37 7.95
N ILE A 663 -4.04 36.10 7.91
CA ILE A 663 -3.45 35.07 7.04
C ILE A 663 -3.37 35.55 5.59
N HIS A 664 -4.46 36.00 5.02
CA HIS A 664 -4.48 36.49 3.64
C HIS A 664 -3.62 37.76 3.48
N GLN A 665 -3.72 38.69 4.40
CA GLN A 665 -3.02 39.98 4.34
C GLN A 665 -1.50 39.77 4.35
N GLU A 666 -1.00 38.92 5.22
CA GLU A 666 0.43 38.60 5.30
C GLU A 666 0.96 37.85 4.07
N LEU A 667 0.19 36.88 3.59
CA LEU A 667 0.57 36.14 2.38
C LEU A 667 0.58 37.03 1.14
N CYS A 668 -0.37 37.98 1.05
CA CYS A 668 -0.46 38.93 -0.04
C CYS A 668 0.70 39.94 0.01
N SER A 669 0.97 40.52 1.17
CA SER A 669 2.06 41.50 1.37
C SER A 669 3.43 40.91 1.05
N ARG A 670 3.63 39.64 1.37
CA ARG A 670 4.87 38.89 1.12
C ARG A 670 4.90 38.21 -0.27
N GLN A 671 3.89 38.43 -1.11
CA GLN A 671 3.77 37.86 -2.46
C GLN A 671 3.87 36.32 -2.54
N LEU A 672 3.39 35.63 -1.52
CA LEU A 672 3.51 34.16 -1.40
C LEU A 672 2.50 33.37 -2.25
N TYR A 673 1.65 34.06 -3.01
CA TYR A 673 0.76 33.45 -4.00
C TYR A 673 1.42 33.23 -5.37
N ARG A 674 2.69 33.62 -5.54
CA ARG A 674 3.44 33.50 -6.78
C ARG A 674 4.49 32.37 -6.72
N GLY A 675 4.88 31.89 -7.88
CA GLY A 675 5.88 30.80 -8.00
C GLY A 675 5.32 29.42 -7.56
N LEU A 676 6.23 28.48 -7.38
CA LEU A 676 5.88 27.08 -7.03
C LEU A 676 5.09 26.97 -5.71
N GLY A 677 5.42 27.78 -4.72
CA GLY A 677 4.67 27.82 -3.46
C GLY A 677 3.25 28.33 -3.62
N GLY A 678 2.98 29.19 -4.61
CA GLY A 678 1.68 29.73 -4.91
C GLY A 678 0.66 28.68 -5.35
N GLU A 679 1.10 27.63 -6.01
CA GLU A 679 0.22 26.50 -6.39
C GLU A 679 -0.40 25.78 -5.19
N LEU A 680 0.28 25.77 -4.05
CA LEU A 680 -0.22 25.23 -2.79
C LEU A 680 -0.99 26.28 -1.97
N MET A 681 -0.50 27.53 -1.95
CA MET A 681 -1.08 28.57 -1.11
C MET A 681 -2.45 29.04 -1.60
N ARG A 682 -2.64 29.17 -2.90
CA ARG A 682 -3.93 29.61 -3.50
C ARG A 682 -5.08 28.67 -3.10
N PRO A 683 -5.01 27.34 -3.34
CA PRO A 683 -6.09 26.44 -2.92
C PRO A 683 -6.28 26.42 -1.39
N ALA A 684 -5.19 26.48 -0.64
CA ALA A 684 -5.27 26.43 0.82
C ALA A 684 -6.03 27.65 1.39
N VAL A 685 -5.70 28.84 0.94
CA VAL A 685 -6.41 30.07 1.39
C VAL A 685 -7.82 30.14 0.81
N CYS A 686 -8.06 29.67 -0.40
CA CYS A 686 -9.42 29.52 -0.93
C CYS A 686 -10.26 28.57 -0.05
N THR A 687 -9.68 27.45 0.40
CA THR A 687 -10.37 26.57 1.36
C THR A 687 -10.64 27.27 2.69
N LEU A 688 -9.69 28.07 3.17
CA LEU A 688 -9.90 28.90 4.37
C LEU A 688 -11.08 29.88 4.17
N ILE A 689 -11.14 30.59 3.06
CA ILE A 689 -12.23 31.51 2.71
C ILE A 689 -13.56 30.76 2.68
N GLU A 690 -13.61 29.60 2.03
CA GLU A 690 -14.81 28.77 1.97
C GLU A 690 -15.29 28.37 3.37
N LYS A 691 -14.40 27.87 4.20
CA LYS A 691 -14.74 27.38 5.54
C LYS A 691 -15.16 28.52 6.48
N LEU A 692 -14.46 29.65 6.43
CA LEU A 692 -14.82 30.83 7.21
C LEU A 692 -16.19 31.40 6.78
N SER A 693 -16.45 31.43 5.48
CA SER A 693 -17.72 31.90 4.94
C SER A 693 -18.89 30.97 5.31
N ARG A 694 -18.70 29.66 5.17
CA ARG A 694 -19.70 28.67 5.59
C ARG A 694 -19.94 28.66 7.10
N SER A 695 -18.94 29.07 7.87
CA SER A 695 -19.04 29.22 9.32
C SER A 695 -19.72 30.51 9.75
N LYS A 696 -20.12 31.34 8.82
CA LYS A 696 -20.82 32.64 9.08
C LYS A 696 -20.01 33.56 10.00
N MET A 697 -18.68 33.59 9.81
CA MET A 697 -17.82 34.45 10.61
C MET A 697 -18.22 35.92 10.50
N PRO A 698 -18.11 36.70 11.57
CA PRO A 698 -18.66 38.07 11.64
C PRO A 698 -17.77 39.10 10.91
N PHE A 699 -17.52 38.88 9.63
CA PHE A 699 -16.66 39.74 8.80
C PHE A 699 -17.42 40.58 7.78
N ARG A 700 -18.75 40.64 7.88
CA ARG A 700 -19.57 41.45 7.00
C ARG A 700 -19.20 42.94 7.12
N GLY A 701 -18.91 43.58 5.98
CA GLY A 701 -18.43 44.96 5.95
C GLY A 701 -16.95 45.16 6.26
N ASP A 702 -16.20 44.08 6.57
CA ASP A 702 -14.76 44.15 6.77
C ASP A 702 -14.02 44.21 5.41
N PRO A 703 -12.95 45.02 5.26
CA PRO A 703 -12.15 45.12 4.06
C PRO A 703 -11.56 43.80 3.60
N ILE A 704 -11.43 42.80 4.50
CA ILE A 704 -10.93 41.48 4.17
C ILE A 704 -11.74 40.77 3.09
N ILE A 705 -13.05 41.02 3.03
CA ILE A 705 -13.94 40.44 2.00
C ILE A 705 -13.48 40.82 0.61
N GLY A 706 -13.10 42.10 0.39
CA GLY A 706 -12.51 42.55 -0.86
C GLY A 706 -11.19 41.87 -1.20
N GLY A 707 -10.36 41.64 -0.20
CA GLY A 707 -9.10 40.90 -0.35
C GLY A 707 -9.33 39.45 -0.74
N TRP A 708 -10.30 38.77 -0.15
CA TRP A 708 -10.67 37.41 -0.50
C TRP A 708 -11.24 37.29 -1.91
N GLN A 709 -12.11 38.24 -2.30
CA GLN A 709 -12.63 38.32 -3.66
C GLN A 709 -11.50 38.53 -4.68
N TRP A 710 -10.54 39.40 -4.35
CA TRP A 710 -9.36 39.60 -5.18
C TRP A 710 -8.55 38.29 -5.36
N LEU A 711 -8.31 37.56 -4.27
CA LEU A 711 -7.57 36.30 -4.35
C LEU A 711 -8.27 35.26 -5.23
N ILE A 712 -9.60 35.12 -5.10
CA ILE A 712 -10.41 34.22 -5.92
C ILE A 712 -10.24 34.58 -7.42
N ASN A 713 -10.42 35.83 -7.75
CA ASN A 713 -10.31 36.32 -9.13
C ASN A 713 -8.86 36.14 -9.66
N ASP A 714 -7.86 36.51 -8.86
CA ASP A 714 -6.46 36.37 -9.23
C ASP A 714 -6.05 34.89 -9.37
N SER A 715 -6.60 33.99 -8.57
CA SER A 715 -6.37 32.55 -8.70
C SER A 715 -6.91 32.01 -10.02
N LEU A 716 -8.12 32.44 -10.44
CA LEU A 716 -8.68 32.06 -11.75
C LEU A 716 -7.87 32.62 -12.92
N ARG A 717 -7.34 33.84 -12.80
CA ARG A 717 -6.46 34.43 -13.82
C ARG A 717 -5.08 33.81 -13.85
N SER A 718 -4.62 33.20 -12.78
CA SER A 718 -3.32 32.55 -12.69
C SER A 718 -3.27 31.17 -13.36
N LEU A 719 -4.39 30.58 -13.72
CA LEU A 719 -4.47 29.21 -14.26
C LEU A 719 -3.53 28.92 -15.45
N PRO A 720 -3.32 29.84 -16.41
CA PRO A 720 -2.36 29.62 -17.48
C PRO A 720 -0.92 29.51 -17.01
N LEU A 721 -0.58 30.14 -15.87
CA LEU A 721 0.79 30.27 -15.35
C LEU A 721 1.20 29.13 -14.43
N VAL A 722 0.28 28.30 -14.01
CA VAL A 722 0.52 27.20 -13.07
C VAL A 722 0.67 25.87 -13.80
N SER A 723 1.26 24.88 -13.10
CA SER A 723 1.42 23.52 -13.62
C SER A 723 0.06 22.89 -13.97
N SER A 724 0.03 22.04 -14.99
CA SER A 724 -1.20 21.34 -15.40
C SER A 724 -1.82 20.51 -14.29
N ALA A 725 -0.99 19.94 -13.42
CA ALA A 725 -1.43 19.15 -12.26
C ALA A 725 -2.16 20.00 -11.19
N ALA A 726 -1.77 21.26 -11.04
CA ALA A 726 -2.37 22.15 -10.03
C ALA A 726 -3.63 22.88 -10.52
N ARG A 727 -3.81 23.04 -11.84
CA ARG A 727 -4.89 23.83 -12.44
C ARG A 727 -6.27 23.47 -11.96
N GLN A 728 -6.59 22.18 -11.97
CA GLN A 728 -7.92 21.70 -11.59
C GLN A 728 -8.20 21.98 -10.12
N HIS A 729 -7.24 21.72 -9.25
CA HIS A 729 -7.37 21.94 -7.82
C HIS A 729 -7.54 23.43 -7.46
N ILE A 730 -6.75 24.30 -8.10
CA ILE A 730 -6.87 25.77 -7.92
C ILE A 730 -8.24 26.25 -8.40
N LYS A 731 -8.67 25.81 -9.57
CA LYS A 731 -9.96 26.18 -10.16
C LYS A 731 -11.13 25.78 -9.24
N GLU A 732 -11.15 24.52 -8.81
CA GLU A 732 -12.22 24.00 -7.95
C GLU A 732 -12.25 24.72 -6.59
N SER A 733 -11.10 24.92 -5.96
CA SER A 733 -11.00 25.60 -4.67
C SER A 733 -11.45 27.06 -4.77
N ALA A 734 -11.03 27.77 -5.82
CA ALA A 734 -11.45 29.17 -6.05
C ALA A 734 -12.96 29.28 -6.31
N VAL A 735 -13.54 28.38 -7.08
CA VAL A 735 -14.99 28.36 -7.38
C VAL A 735 -15.80 28.02 -6.13
N SER A 736 -15.37 27.06 -5.33
CA SER A 736 -16.02 26.72 -4.06
C SER A 736 -15.95 27.87 -3.05
N ALA A 737 -14.81 28.54 -2.96
CA ALA A 737 -14.62 29.72 -2.13
C ALA A 737 -15.53 30.87 -2.58
N LEU A 738 -15.65 31.10 -3.88
CA LEU A 738 -16.54 32.11 -4.45
C LEU A 738 -18.01 31.86 -4.06
N ALA A 739 -18.48 30.63 -4.25
CA ALA A 739 -19.86 30.28 -3.91
C ALA A 739 -20.16 30.54 -2.42
N ALA A 740 -19.26 30.11 -1.53
CA ALA A 740 -19.42 30.32 -0.10
C ALA A 740 -19.36 31.80 0.29
N LEU A 741 -18.41 32.54 -0.28
CA LEU A 741 -18.25 33.99 -0.02
C LEU A 741 -19.49 34.78 -0.43
N CYS A 742 -19.99 34.53 -1.64
CA CYS A 742 -21.15 35.19 -2.17
C CYS A 742 -22.41 34.90 -1.33
N ASN A 743 -22.62 33.62 -1.00
CA ASN A 743 -23.80 33.20 -0.22
C ASN A 743 -23.84 33.85 1.17
N GLU A 744 -22.70 34.07 1.81
CA GLU A 744 -22.68 34.64 3.17
C GLU A 744 -22.59 36.14 3.19
N TYR A 745 -21.73 36.76 2.40
CA TYR A 745 -21.37 38.18 2.56
C TYR A 745 -21.99 39.12 1.55
N TYR A 746 -22.51 38.65 0.43
CA TYR A 746 -23.06 39.46 -0.65
C TYR A 746 -24.57 39.55 -0.65
N ILE A 747 -25.22 38.89 0.27
CA ILE A 747 -26.66 38.97 0.47
C ILE A 747 -27.00 40.02 1.57
N ASN A 748 -27.97 40.88 1.33
CA ASN A 748 -28.48 41.83 2.32
C ASN A 748 -29.57 41.19 3.22
N GLU A 749 -30.06 41.96 4.21
CA GLU A 749 -31.11 41.48 5.12
C GLU A 749 -32.44 41.16 4.40
N LYS A 750 -32.68 41.71 3.22
CA LYS A 750 -33.85 41.43 2.39
C LYS A 750 -33.70 40.20 1.47
N GLY A 751 -32.57 39.55 1.51
CA GLY A 751 -32.28 38.41 0.62
C GLY A 751 -31.88 38.81 -0.80
N GLU A 752 -31.47 40.05 -1.03
CA GLU A 752 -31.09 40.61 -2.31
C GLU A 752 -29.61 40.98 -2.32
N ALA A 753 -29.01 41.03 -3.51
CA ALA A 753 -27.66 41.56 -3.69
C ALA A 753 -27.65 43.09 -3.78
N ASP A 754 -26.54 43.72 -3.41
CA ASP A 754 -26.30 45.12 -3.80
C ASP A 754 -26.24 45.23 -5.33
N PRO A 755 -27.10 46.02 -5.97
CA PRO A 755 -27.14 46.12 -7.43
C PRO A 755 -25.82 46.56 -8.07
N ALA A 756 -25.04 47.42 -7.42
CA ALA A 756 -23.76 47.88 -7.89
C ALA A 756 -22.74 46.73 -7.90
N LEU A 757 -22.65 45.99 -6.80
CA LEU A 757 -21.77 44.82 -6.67
C LEU A 757 -22.15 43.69 -7.66
N GLN A 758 -23.46 43.43 -7.81
CA GLN A 758 -23.98 42.46 -8.76
C GLN A 758 -23.57 42.83 -10.20
N GLY A 759 -23.82 44.08 -10.59
CA GLY A 759 -23.49 44.57 -11.93
C GLY A 759 -21.98 44.47 -12.21
N GLU A 760 -21.17 44.93 -11.29
CA GLU A 760 -19.72 44.88 -11.42
C GLU A 760 -19.18 43.44 -11.53
N LEU A 761 -19.56 42.56 -10.61
CA LEU A 761 -19.07 41.18 -10.56
C LEU A 761 -19.49 40.35 -11.78
N VAL A 762 -20.78 40.39 -12.13
CA VAL A 762 -21.30 39.59 -13.26
C VAL A 762 -20.75 40.14 -14.60
N THR A 763 -20.68 41.46 -14.76
CA THR A 763 -20.13 42.08 -15.97
C THR A 763 -18.64 41.75 -16.13
N GLN A 764 -17.86 41.79 -15.04
CA GLN A 764 -16.46 41.41 -15.05
C GLN A 764 -16.26 39.94 -15.46
N TYR A 765 -17.03 39.03 -14.88
CA TYR A 765 -16.91 37.60 -15.22
C TYR A 765 -17.31 37.30 -16.66
N ILE A 766 -18.36 37.93 -17.17
CA ILE A 766 -18.77 37.82 -18.57
C ILE A 766 -17.66 38.36 -19.50
N SER A 767 -17.00 39.45 -19.14
CA SER A 767 -15.89 40.00 -19.94
C SER A 767 -14.69 39.03 -19.99
N GLU A 768 -14.41 38.33 -18.92
CA GLU A 768 -13.33 37.33 -18.85
C GLU A 768 -13.64 36.08 -19.69
N LEU A 769 -14.87 35.80 -20.04
CA LEU A 769 -15.24 34.74 -20.98
C LEU A 769 -14.74 35.02 -22.43
N GLN A 770 -14.39 36.25 -22.73
CA GLN A 770 -13.81 36.66 -24.02
C GLN A 770 -12.27 36.71 -23.97
N ASN A 771 -11.65 36.29 -22.86
CA ASN A 771 -10.21 36.28 -22.72
C ASN A 771 -9.55 35.36 -23.76
N THR A 772 -8.38 35.74 -24.27
CA THR A 772 -7.63 34.94 -25.23
C THR A 772 -7.11 33.62 -24.67
N GLU A 773 -6.85 33.59 -23.38
CA GLU A 773 -6.35 32.41 -22.68
C GLU A 773 -7.47 31.43 -22.34
N GLU A 774 -7.41 30.22 -22.88
CA GLU A 774 -8.41 29.16 -22.66
C GLU A 774 -8.68 28.89 -21.17
N MET A 775 -7.63 28.76 -20.37
CA MET A 775 -7.74 28.40 -18.96
C MET A 775 -8.47 29.50 -18.15
N ILE A 776 -8.35 30.75 -18.53
CA ILE A 776 -9.10 31.84 -17.88
C ILE A 776 -10.59 31.71 -18.22
N ARG A 777 -10.93 31.43 -19.49
CA ARG A 777 -12.34 31.17 -19.86
C ARG A 777 -12.91 29.96 -19.08
N CYS A 778 -12.15 28.89 -18.91
CA CYS A 778 -12.54 27.75 -18.09
C CYS A 778 -12.87 28.18 -16.65
N GLY A 779 -11.97 28.91 -16.01
CA GLY A 779 -12.11 29.35 -14.62
C GLY A 779 -13.34 30.23 -14.43
N PHE A 780 -13.54 31.24 -15.25
CA PHE A 780 -14.67 32.17 -15.11
C PHE A 780 -16.00 31.58 -15.59
N SER A 781 -16.00 30.61 -16.51
CA SER A 781 -17.21 29.82 -16.83
C SER A 781 -17.69 29.08 -15.60
N ARG A 782 -16.80 28.38 -14.94
CA ARG A 782 -17.10 27.65 -13.69
C ARG A 782 -17.51 28.59 -12.56
N ALA A 783 -16.89 29.76 -12.46
CA ALA A 783 -17.24 30.79 -11.49
C ALA A 783 -18.68 31.32 -11.70
N LEU A 784 -19.09 31.59 -12.92
CA LEU A 784 -20.46 31.98 -13.23
C LEU A 784 -21.46 30.87 -12.86
N GLY A 785 -21.12 29.61 -13.12
CA GLY A 785 -21.95 28.48 -12.71
C GLY A 785 -22.11 28.32 -11.20
N ALA A 786 -21.18 28.85 -10.41
CA ALA A 786 -21.18 28.79 -8.95
C ALA A 786 -21.87 29.97 -8.27
N LEU A 787 -22.22 31.02 -8.99
CA LEU A 787 -22.89 32.17 -8.42
C LEU A 787 -24.28 31.82 -7.88
N PRO A 788 -24.67 32.37 -6.70
CA PRO A 788 -26.01 32.13 -6.13
C PRO A 788 -27.09 32.85 -6.94
N ARG A 789 -28.33 32.38 -6.79
CA ARG A 789 -29.47 32.88 -7.53
C ARG A 789 -29.66 34.39 -7.43
N PHE A 790 -29.49 34.99 -6.25
CA PHE A 790 -29.70 36.44 -6.06
C PHE A 790 -28.71 37.31 -6.87
N LEU A 791 -27.54 36.77 -7.25
CA LEU A 791 -26.59 37.45 -8.14
C LEU A 791 -26.91 37.23 -9.63
N LEU A 792 -27.58 36.15 -10.00
CA LEU A 792 -27.97 35.84 -11.38
C LEU A 792 -29.31 36.47 -11.77
N LYS A 793 -30.15 36.78 -10.81
CA LYS A 793 -31.48 37.36 -11.04
C LYS A 793 -31.37 38.68 -11.76
N GLY A 794 -32.09 38.84 -12.88
CA GLY A 794 -32.05 40.02 -13.72
C GLY A 794 -30.84 40.11 -14.64
N ARG A 795 -30.00 39.10 -14.66
CA ARG A 795 -28.79 39.01 -15.53
C ARG A 795 -28.67 37.67 -16.24
N LEU A 796 -29.67 36.79 -16.10
CA LEU A 796 -29.60 35.42 -16.60
C LEU A 796 -29.32 35.33 -18.10
N GLN A 797 -30.02 36.16 -18.90
CA GLN A 797 -29.83 36.12 -20.35
C GLN A 797 -28.41 36.49 -20.77
N GLN A 798 -27.81 37.49 -20.14
CA GLN A 798 -26.41 37.89 -20.39
C GLN A 798 -25.43 36.80 -20.05
N VAL A 799 -25.64 36.10 -18.94
CA VAL A 799 -24.78 34.96 -18.51
C VAL A 799 -24.91 33.82 -19.51
N LEU A 800 -26.12 33.43 -19.87
CA LEU A 800 -26.34 32.35 -20.85
C LEU A 800 -25.76 32.68 -22.24
N GLU A 801 -25.91 33.90 -22.71
CA GLU A 801 -25.30 34.32 -23.97
C GLU A 801 -23.77 34.33 -23.93
N GLY A 802 -23.20 34.80 -22.82
CA GLY A 802 -21.74 34.77 -22.63
C GLY A 802 -21.21 33.36 -22.63
N LEU A 803 -21.83 32.42 -21.90
CA LEU A 803 -21.44 31.00 -21.87
C LEU A 803 -21.65 30.32 -23.23
N LYS A 804 -22.75 30.62 -23.92
CA LYS A 804 -22.99 30.11 -25.27
C LYS A 804 -21.88 30.49 -26.24
N LYS A 805 -21.39 31.72 -26.19
CA LYS A 805 -20.26 32.15 -27.04
C LYS A 805 -18.98 31.33 -26.80
N VAL A 806 -18.73 30.94 -25.57
CA VAL A 806 -17.57 30.07 -25.24
C VAL A 806 -17.73 28.68 -25.82
N THR A 807 -18.95 28.19 -26.00
CA THR A 807 -19.20 26.83 -26.55
C THR A 807 -19.03 26.74 -28.06
N LEU A 808 -18.96 27.88 -28.77
CA LEU A 808 -18.83 27.94 -30.22
C LEU A 808 -17.41 27.55 -30.65
N ILE A 809 -17.33 26.77 -31.72
CA ILE A 809 -16.07 26.36 -32.34
C ILE A 809 -15.70 27.42 -33.39
N SER A 810 -14.63 28.15 -33.13
CA SER A 810 -14.05 29.08 -34.14
C SER A 810 -12.82 28.45 -34.80
N PRO A 811 -12.48 28.83 -36.05
CA PRO A 811 -11.33 28.25 -36.75
C PRO A 811 -9.99 28.37 -36.04
N GLY A 812 -9.82 29.40 -35.19
CA GLY A 812 -8.61 29.58 -34.37
C GLY A 812 -8.56 28.80 -33.06
N ASP A 813 -9.73 28.32 -32.59
CA ASP A 813 -9.91 27.80 -31.21
C ASP A 813 -10.32 26.33 -31.18
N VAL A 814 -10.11 25.59 -32.25
CA VAL A 814 -10.52 24.19 -32.38
C VAL A 814 -9.95 23.33 -31.27
N SER A 815 -8.72 23.59 -30.86
CA SER A 815 -8.02 22.86 -29.80
C SER A 815 -8.47 23.19 -28.38
N PHE A 816 -9.30 24.18 -28.17
CA PHE A 816 -9.75 24.70 -26.87
C PHE A 816 -11.02 24.00 -26.37
N ALA A 817 -10.93 22.68 -26.24
CA ALA A 817 -12.06 21.84 -25.81
C ALA A 817 -12.40 22.00 -24.32
N GLU A 818 -11.42 22.32 -23.47
CA GLU A 818 -11.63 22.44 -22.02
C GLU A 818 -12.56 23.63 -21.69
N SER A 819 -12.41 24.75 -22.39
CA SER A 819 -13.28 25.89 -22.18
C SER A 819 -14.72 25.62 -22.63
N ARG A 820 -14.92 24.92 -23.75
CA ARG A 820 -16.25 24.49 -24.20
C ARG A 820 -16.91 23.53 -23.23
N ARG A 821 -16.15 22.55 -22.73
CA ARG A 821 -16.59 21.63 -21.66
C ARG A 821 -17.08 22.38 -20.42
N ASP A 822 -16.25 23.27 -19.89
CA ASP A 822 -16.55 23.99 -18.65
C ASP A 822 -17.73 24.97 -18.84
N ALA A 823 -17.90 25.54 -20.00
CA ALA A 823 -19.06 26.38 -20.32
C ALA A 823 -20.38 25.59 -20.33
N LEU A 824 -20.38 24.38 -20.92
CA LEU A 824 -21.58 23.49 -20.89
C LEU A 824 -21.96 23.10 -19.46
N ILE A 825 -20.98 22.74 -18.65
CA ILE A 825 -21.21 22.43 -17.24
C ILE A 825 -21.79 23.66 -16.50
N ALA A 826 -21.25 24.84 -16.77
CA ALA A 826 -21.72 26.09 -16.18
C ALA A 826 -23.17 26.41 -16.56
N ILE A 827 -23.57 26.18 -17.80
CA ILE A 827 -24.96 26.37 -18.25
C ILE A 827 -25.92 25.52 -17.43
N ALA A 828 -25.61 24.22 -17.25
CA ALA A 828 -26.45 23.34 -16.44
C ALA A 828 -26.53 23.79 -14.97
N LYS A 829 -25.43 24.23 -14.39
CA LYS A 829 -25.40 24.76 -13.01
C LYS A 829 -26.18 26.05 -12.85
N VAL A 830 -26.07 26.96 -13.79
CA VAL A 830 -26.88 28.21 -13.83
C VAL A 830 -28.35 27.85 -13.88
N CYS A 831 -28.77 26.95 -14.75
CA CYS A 831 -30.17 26.50 -14.85
C CYS A 831 -30.70 25.93 -13.52
N GLN A 832 -29.92 25.07 -12.89
CA GLN A 832 -30.26 24.49 -11.59
C GLN A 832 -30.39 25.53 -10.48
N THR A 833 -29.54 26.56 -10.51
CA THR A 833 -29.51 27.62 -9.51
C THR A 833 -30.71 28.57 -9.64
N VAL A 834 -31.03 28.99 -10.84
CA VAL A 834 -32.14 29.93 -11.07
C VAL A 834 -33.52 29.27 -10.99
N GLY A 835 -33.59 27.97 -11.26
CA GLY A 835 -34.82 27.21 -11.24
C GLY A 835 -35.67 27.40 -12.50
N VAL A 836 -36.85 26.76 -12.53
CA VAL A 836 -37.76 26.71 -13.67
C VAL A 836 -39.09 27.37 -13.34
N LYS A 837 -39.58 28.22 -14.24
CA LYS A 837 -40.93 28.75 -14.22
C LYS A 837 -41.35 29.06 -15.66
N GLY A 838 -42.28 28.28 -16.23
CA GLY A 838 -42.65 28.33 -17.65
C GLY A 838 -43.10 29.71 -18.14
N GLU A 839 -43.95 30.38 -17.38
CA GLU A 839 -44.44 31.75 -17.65
C GLU A 839 -43.59 32.80 -16.92
N GLY A 840 -42.37 32.43 -16.46
CA GLY A 840 -41.47 33.38 -15.80
C GLY A 840 -40.72 34.29 -16.79
N SER A 841 -40.02 35.29 -16.24
CA SER A 841 -39.12 36.14 -17.02
C SER A 841 -37.85 35.34 -17.41
N HIS A 842 -37.41 35.48 -18.66
CA HIS A 842 -36.16 34.93 -19.17
C HIS A 842 -34.91 35.50 -18.48
N GLU A 843 -35.03 36.60 -17.76
CA GLU A 843 -33.95 37.19 -16.94
C GLU A 843 -33.84 36.59 -15.53
N GLU A 844 -34.82 35.77 -15.12
CA GLU A 844 -34.89 35.24 -13.75
C GLU A 844 -34.98 33.72 -13.69
N TYR A 845 -35.57 33.06 -14.70
CA TYR A 845 -35.88 31.61 -14.70
C TYR A 845 -35.59 30.96 -16.03
N VAL A 846 -35.41 29.66 -16.01
CA VAL A 846 -35.55 28.82 -17.21
C VAL A 846 -37.05 28.80 -17.55
N CYS A 847 -37.44 29.27 -18.73
CA CYS A 847 -38.82 29.47 -19.15
C CYS A 847 -39.03 29.17 -20.64
N LYS A 848 -40.22 29.38 -21.16
CA LYS A 848 -40.56 29.15 -22.56
C LYS A 848 -39.65 29.90 -23.53
N ASP A 849 -39.23 31.11 -23.17
CA ASP A 849 -38.44 31.99 -24.03
C ASP A 849 -36.99 31.55 -24.22
N ASN A 850 -36.40 30.91 -23.23
CA ASN A 850 -34.97 30.56 -23.27
C ASN A 850 -34.66 29.05 -23.31
N VAL A 851 -35.61 28.18 -22.97
CA VAL A 851 -35.41 26.73 -22.88
C VAL A 851 -34.92 26.12 -24.22
N THR A 852 -35.45 26.54 -25.33
CA THR A 852 -35.09 26.03 -26.65
C THR A 852 -33.65 26.37 -26.99
N GLU A 853 -33.21 27.60 -26.67
CA GLU A 853 -31.82 28.02 -26.89
C GLU A 853 -30.84 27.30 -25.97
N ILE A 854 -31.21 27.06 -24.72
CA ILE A 854 -30.39 26.27 -23.75
C ILE A 854 -30.17 24.87 -24.29
N PHE A 855 -31.26 24.18 -24.72
CA PHE A 855 -31.12 22.84 -25.30
C PHE A 855 -30.34 22.82 -26.60
N ALA A 856 -30.53 23.81 -27.47
CA ALA A 856 -29.78 23.94 -28.72
C ALA A 856 -28.27 24.07 -28.47
N THR A 857 -27.89 24.85 -27.46
CA THR A 857 -26.49 25.01 -27.03
C THR A 857 -25.92 23.73 -26.48
N LEU A 858 -26.63 23.03 -25.61
CA LEU A 858 -26.18 21.76 -25.02
C LEU A 858 -26.09 20.64 -26.09
N LEU A 859 -27.07 20.58 -27.00
CA LEU A 859 -27.07 19.62 -28.11
C LEU A 859 -25.94 19.87 -29.12
N SER A 860 -25.54 21.11 -29.33
CA SER A 860 -24.39 21.45 -30.19
C SER A 860 -23.09 20.81 -29.66
N GLY A 861 -22.96 20.71 -28.34
CA GLY A 861 -21.83 20.01 -27.70
C GLY A 861 -21.75 18.52 -28.00
N MET A 862 -22.88 17.86 -28.31
CA MET A 862 -22.93 16.45 -28.71
C MET A 862 -22.31 16.17 -30.08
N THR A 863 -22.12 17.19 -30.90
CA THR A 863 -21.53 17.09 -32.25
C THR A 863 -20.08 17.52 -32.31
N ASP A 864 -19.45 17.77 -31.18
CA ASP A 864 -18.03 18.15 -31.08
C ASP A 864 -17.14 16.91 -31.24
N TYR A 865 -16.53 16.77 -32.41
CA TYR A 865 -15.57 15.72 -32.74
C TYR A 865 -14.17 16.29 -33.05
N THR A 866 -13.81 17.38 -32.40
CA THR A 866 -12.49 17.98 -32.56
C THR A 866 -11.38 17.06 -32.05
N THR A 867 -10.29 17.00 -32.81
CA THR A 867 -9.13 16.17 -32.49
C THR A 867 -7.86 17.01 -32.50
N ASP A 868 -6.90 16.66 -31.63
CA ASP A 868 -5.55 17.23 -31.64
C ASP A 868 -4.50 16.16 -31.32
N SER A 869 -3.28 16.54 -30.95
CA SER A 869 -2.19 15.61 -30.58
C SER A 869 -2.51 14.73 -29.36
N ARG A 870 -3.48 15.12 -28.54
CA ARG A 870 -3.98 14.37 -27.36
C ARG A 870 -5.04 13.32 -27.74
N GLY A 871 -5.51 13.32 -28.98
CA GLY A 871 -6.58 12.46 -29.48
C GLY A 871 -7.91 13.17 -29.66
N ASP A 872 -9.01 12.49 -29.40
CA ASP A 872 -10.38 13.02 -29.47
C ASP A 872 -10.70 13.89 -28.25
N ILE A 873 -10.33 15.17 -28.31
CA ILE A 873 -10.60 16.16 -27.27
C ILE A 873 -12.08 16.57 -27.24
N GLY A 874 -12.78 16.48 -28.38
CA GLY A 874 -14.23 16.69 -28.45
C GLY A 874 -15.02 15.73 -27.57
N GLY A 875 -14.46 14.56 -27.28
CA GLY A 875 -15.04 13.61 -26.34
C GLY A 875 -15.29 14.20 -24.96
N TRP A 876 -14.44 15.08 -24.46
CA TRP A 876 -14.64 15.78 -23.18
C TRP A 876 -15.85 16.72 -23.23
N VAL A 877 -16.03 17.37 -24.37
CA VAL A 877 -17.17 18.28 -24.60
C VAL A 877 -18.46 17.47 -24.70
N ARG A 878 -18.46 16.34 -25.43
CA ARG A 878 -19.61 15.45 -25.54
C ARG A 878 -20.01 14.86 -24.20
N GLU A 879 -19.03 14.44 -23.37
CA GLU A 879 -19.26 13.93 -22.01
C GLU A 879 -19.96 14.97 -21.13
N ALA A 880 -19.47 16.22 -21.16
CA ALA A 880 -20.09 17.31 -20.44
C ALA A 880 -21.50 17.68 -20.98
N ALA A 881 -21.69 17.65 -22.28
CA ALA A 881 -22.99 17.89 -22.91
C ALA A 881 -24.02 16.83 -22.50
N MET A 882 -23.64 15.55 -22.48
CA MET A 882 -24.52 14.45 -22.03
C MET A 882 -24.98 14.66 -20.59
N THR A 883 -24.05 14.95 -19.70
CA THR A 883 -24.34 15.20 -18.28
C THR A 883 -25.24 16.43 -18.14
N SER A 884 -24.91 17.53 -18.80
CA SER A 884 -25.67 18.78 -18.71
C SER A 884 -27.09 18.62 -19.28
N LEU A 885 -27.26 17.91 -20.39
CA LEU A 885 -28.58 17.58 -20.94
C LEU A 885 -29.42 16.76 -19.96
N MET A 886 -28.82 15.77 -19.32
CA MET A 886 -29.50 14.97 -18.30
C MET A 886 -29.93 15.84 -17.10
N GLU A 887 -29.02 16.64 -16.55
CA GLU A 887 -29.30 17.48 -15.39
C GLU A 887 -30.41 18.50 -15.67
N VAL A 888 -30.35 19.18 -16.83
CA VAL A 888 -31.38 20.16 -17.22
C VAL A 888 -32.73 19.51 -17.53
N THR A 889 -32.71 18.34 -18.19
CA THR A 889 -33.93 17.59 -18.49
C THR A 889 -34.63 17.13 -17.20
N LEU A 890 -33.89 16.56 -16.25
CA LEU A 890 -34.45 16.12 -14.97
C LEU A 890 -34.98 17.34 -14.17
N LEU A 891 -34.27 18.45 -14.21
CA LEU A 891 -34.73 19.69 -13.57
C LEU A 891 -36.08 20.14 -14.13
N LEU A 892 -36.24 20.13 -15.47
CA LEU A 892 -37.50 20.53 -16.13
C LEU A 892 -38.61 19.51 -15.86
N VAL A 893 -38.32 18.23 -15.95
CA VAL A 893 -39.32 17.18 -15.71
C VAL A 893 -39.88 17.24 -14.29
N GLN A 894 -39.05 17.54 -13.30
CA GLN A 894 -39.46 17.64 -11.89
C GLN A 894 -40.29 18.91 -11.59
N ASN A 895 -40.13 19.97 -12.39
CA ASN A 895 -40.79 21.27 -12.16
C ASN A 895 -41.91 21.55 -13.16
N GLU A 896 -41.56 21.57 -14.45
CA GLU A 896 -42.52 21.87 -15.55
C GLU A 896 -42.17 21.02 -16.81
N ALA A 897 -42.60 19.81 -16.84
CA ALA A 897 -42.29 18.86 -17.92
C ALA A 897 -42.79 19.31 -19.32
N GLU A 898 -43.78 20.17 -19.36
CA GLU A 898 -44.35 20.71 -20.61
C GLU A 898 -43.38 21.57 -21.42
N LEU A 899 -42.32 22.09 -20.78
CA LEU A 899 -41.26 22.85 -21.46
C LEU A 899 -40.41 21.98 -22.37
N ILE A 900 -40.44 20.66 -22.20
CA ILE A 900 -39.72 19.69 -23.07
C ILE A 900 -40.63 19.32 -24.23
N ASN A 901 -40.36 19.86 -25.41
CA ASN A 901 -41.13 19.49 -26.61
C ASN A 901 -40.58 18.19 -27.24
N ALA A 902 -41.41 17.61 -28.12
CA ALA A 902 -41.10 16.33 -28.77
C ALA A 902 -39.83 16.40 -29.61
N ASN A 903 -39.48 17.53 -30.22
CA ASN A 903 -38.32 17.66 -31.04
C ASN A 903 -37.03 17.71 -30.19
N ILE A 904 -37.03 18.44 -29.09
CA ILE A 904 -35.91 18.46 -28.15
C ILE A 904 -35.63 17.07 -27.57
N CYS A 905 -36.68 16.39 -27.10
CA CYS A 905 -36.54 15.04 -26.56
C CYS A 905 -36.02 14.06 -27.59
N LYS A 906 -36.54 14.11 -28.80
CA LYS A 906 -36.08 13.27 -29.92
C LYS A 906 -34.61 13.48 -30.23
N GLN A 907 -34.17 14.75 -30.40
CA GLN A 907 -32.76 15.07 -30.68
C GLN A 907 -31.83 14.61 -29.56
N MET A 908 -32.21 14.82 -28.32
CA MET A 908 -31.45 14.42 -27.15
C MET A 908 -31.30 12.90 -27.08
N MET A 909 -32.40 12.15 -27.10
CA MET A 909 -32.37 10.70 -27.00
C MET A 909 -31.65 10.03 -28.17
N CYS A 910 -31.81 10.57 -29.38
CA CYS A 910 -31.12 10.08 -30.57
C CYS A 910 -29.62 10.35 -30.52
N SER A 911 -29.19 11.55 -30.06
CA SER A 911 -27.78 11.86 -29.86
C SER A 911 -27.13 11.00 -28.79
N LEU A 912 -27.84 10.73 -27.69
CA LEU A 912 -27.37 9.80 -26.64
C LEU A 912 -27.24 8.37 -27.18
N ALA A 913 -28.20 7.89 -27.98
CA ALA A 913 -28.12 6.61 -28.64
C ALA A 913 -26.92 6.50 -29.58
N GLN A 914 -26.59 7.56 -30.33
CA GLN A 914 -25.38 7.65 -31.13
C GLN A 914 -24.11 7.51 -30.30
N GLN A 915 -24.00 8.26 -29.19
CA GLN A 915 -22.84 8.21 -28.31
C GLN A 915 -22.73 6.88 -27.55
N SER A 916 -23.85 6.20 -27.29
CA SER A 916 -23.84 4.85 -26.70
C SER A 916 -23.28 3.78 -27.65
N ALA A 917 -23.17 4.08 -28.93
CA ALA A 917 -22.50 3.25 -29.94
C ALA A 917 -21.03 3.64 -30.17
N GLU A 918 -20.44 4.46 -29.32
CA GLU A 918 -19.07 4.97 -29.43
C GLU A 918 -18.03 3.87 -29.20
N LYS A 919 -16.88 3.95 -29.90
CA LYS A 919 -15.79 2.98 -29.76
C LYS A 919 -15.03 3.08 -28.44
N ILE A 920 -15.01 4.29 -27.86
CA ILE A 920 -14.32 4.54 -26.59
C ILE A 920 -15.21 4.09 -25.44
N ASP A 921 -14.76 3.09 -24.70
CA ASP A 921 -15.54 2.43 -23.64
C ASP A 921 -16.08 3.42 -22.60
N LYS A 922 -15.26 4.36 -22.14
CA LYS A 922 -15.67 5.37 -21.16
C LYS A 922 -16.85 6.22 -21.65
N PHE A 923 -16.77 6.71 -22.88
CA PHE A 923 -17.83 7.57 -23.44
C PHE A 923 -19.11 6.77 -23.74
N ARG A 924 -18.95 5.55 -24.26
CA ARG A 924 -20.07 4.60 -24.45
C ARG A 924 -20.79 4.32 -23.14
N ALA A 925 -20.05 4.02 -22.08
CA ALA A 925 -20.61 3.73 -20.76
C ALA A 925 -21.33 4.96 -20.17
N HIS A 926 -20.76 6.13 -20.30
CA HIS A 926 -21.40 7.37 -19.85
C HIS A 926 -22.68 7.66 -20.62
N ALA A 927 -22.66 7.59 -21.95
CA ALA A 927 -23.83 7.77 -22.79
C ALA A 927 -24.94 6.77 -22.48
N GLY A 928 -24.59 5.48 -22.33
CA GLY A 928 -25.52 4.43 -21.94
C GLY A 928 -26.17 4.68 -20.57
N SER A 929 -25.37 5.10 -19.58
CA SER A 929 -25.85 5.42 -18.25
C SER A 929 -26.84 6.61 -18.29
N VAL A 930 -26.51 7.68 -19.01
CA VAL A 930 -27.40 8.86 -19.16
C VAL A 930 -28.69 8.46 -19.92
N PHE A 931 -28.55 7.68 -20.99
CA PHE A 931 -29.70 7.21 -21.74
C PHE A 931 -30.68 6.40 -20.90
N LEU A 932 -30.18 5.44 -20.11
CA LEU A 932 -31.03 4.63 -19.22
C LEU A 932 -31.59 5.44 -18.06
N THR A 933 -30.85 6.42 -17.54
CA THR A 933 -31.34 7.29 -16.48
C THR A 933 -32.55 8.09 -16.95
N LEU A 934 -32.50 8.67 -18.14
CA LEU A 934 -33.64 9.39 -18.73
C LEU A 934 -34.81 8.45 -19.11
N LEU A 935 -34.53 7.29 -19.68
CA LEU A 935 -35.54 6.33 -20.06
C LEU A 935 -36.36 5.83 -18.87
N HIS A 936 -35.69 5.52 -17.78
CA HIS A 936 -36.28 4.91 -16.59
C HIS A 936 -36.66 5.89 -15.49
N PHE A 937 -36.48 7.19 -15.72
CA PHE A 937 -36.96 8.19 -14.77
C PHE A 937 -38.50 8.26 -14.79
N ASP A 938 -39.15 8.18 -13.62
CA ASP A 938 -40.60 8.03 -13.50
C ASP A 938 -41.26 8.91 -12.42
N HIS A 939 -40.55 9.90 -11.89
CA HIS A 939 -41.09 10.80 -10.87
C HIS A 939 -41.04 12.31 -11.26
N PRO A 940 -41.83 12.75 -12.21
CA PRO A 940 -42.61 12.10 -13.27
C PRO A 940 -41.75 11.60 -14.44
N PRO A 941 -42.33 10.78 -15.36
CA PRO A 941 -41.53 10.28 -16.49
C PRO A 941 -41.19 11.37 -17.50
N VAL A 942 -40.01 11.25 -18.13
CA VAL A 942 -39.58 12.16 -19.19
C VAL A 942 -40.58 12.09 -20.35
N PRO A 943 -41.17 13.21 -20.77
CA PRO A 943 -42.20 13.22 -21.85
C PRO A 943 -41.53 13.02 -23.23
N HIS A 944 -42.32 12.52 -24.18
CA HIS A 944 -41.98 12.47 -25.62
C HIS A 944 -40.80 11.62 -26.01
N ILE A 945 -40.34 10.68 -25.18
CA ILE A 945 -39.27 9.73 -25.57
C ILE A 945 -39.77 8.88 -26.76
N PRO A 946 -39.12 8.93 -27.94
CA PRO A 946 -39.53 8.14 -29.10
C PRO A 946 -39.39 6.67 -28.80
N HIS A 947 -40.44 5.86 -29.19
CA HIS A 947 -40.42 4.40 -29.02
C HIS A 947 -40.15 3.91 -27.59
N ARG A 948 -40.69 4.56 -26.61
CA ARG A 948 -40.41 4.27 -25.18
C ARG A 948 -40.70 2.82 -24.82
N GLU A 949 -41.86 2.28 -25.21
CA GLU A 949 -42.25 0.89 -24.89
C GLU A 949 -41.28 -0.14 -25.47
N GLU A 950 -40.81 0.11 -26.70
CA GLU A 950 -39.83 -0.76 -27.36
C GLU A 950 -38.45 -0.64 -26.70
N LEU A 951 -38.05 0.57 -26.27
CA LEU A 951 -36.81 0.82 -25.55
C LEU A 951 -36.78 0.10 -24.19
N GLU A 952 -37.89 0.13 -23.46
CA GLU A 952 -38.02 -0.56 -22.17
C GLU A 952 -38.00 -2.10 -22.31
N LYS A 953 -38.35 -2.65 -23.48
CA LYS A 953 -38.17 -4.07 -23.79
C LYS A 953 -36.70 -4.43 -24.08
N ILE A 954 -35.97 -3.53 -24.78
CA ILE A 954 -34.55 -3.71 -25.11
C ILE A 954 -33.68 -3.52 -23.86
N PHE A 955 -34.03 -2.55 -23.02
CA PHE A 955 -33.34 -2.17 -21.79
C PHE A 955 -34.32 -2.24 -20.59
N PRO A 956 -34.59 -3.46 -20.05
CA PRO A 956 -35.46 -3.58 -18.89
C PRO A 956 -34.90 -2.89 -17.66
N ARG A 957 -35.77 -2.36 -16.80
CA ARG A 957 -35.36 -1.69 -15.55
C ARG A 957 -34.51 -2.57 -14.64
N SER A 958 -34.80 -3.87 -14.61
CA SER A 958 -34.05 -4.84 -13.80
C SER A 958 -32.57 -4.95 -14.19
N GLU A 959 -32.22 -4.55 -15.40
CA GLU A 959 -30.87 -4.64 -15.94
C GLU A 959 -30.13 -3.29 -15.96
N LYS A 960 -30.73 -2.21 -15.46
CA LYS A 960 -30.15 -0.86 -15.47
C LYS A 960 -28.76 -0.81 -14.83
N GLU A 961 -28.55 -1.51 -13.73
CA GLU A 961 -27.29 -1.51 -12.98
C GLU A 961 -26.37 -2.69 -13.37
N THR A 962 -26.89 -3.70 -14.03
CA THR A 962 -26.15 -4.93 -14.34
C THR A 962 -25.52 -4.92 -15.73
N LEU A 963 -26.06 -4.12 -16.67
CA LEU A 963 -25.55 -4.04 -18.03
C LEU A 963 -24.16 -3.37 -18.06
N ASN A 964 -23.16 -4.13 -18.49
CA ASN A 964 -21.80 -3.62 -18.59
C ASN A 964 -21.55 -2.92 -19.94
N TRP A 965 -21.75 -1.62 -19.97
CA TRP A 965 -21.51 -0.79 -21.16
C TRP A 965 -20.04 -0.75 -21.61
N ASN A 966 -19.09 -1.06 -20.73
CA ASN A 966 -17.69 -1.13 -21.09
C ASN A 966 -17.36 -2.38 -21.91
N ALA A 967 -18.19 -3.43 -21.81
CA ALA A 967 -18.01 -4.64 -22.56
C ALA A 967 -18.72 -4.54 -23.93
N PRO A 968 -17.98 -4.51 -25.07
CA PRO A 968 -18.57 -4.47 -26.42
C PRO A 968 -19.55 -5.62 -26.66
N SER A 969 -19.24 -6.82 -26.14
CA SER A 969 -20.08 -8.04 -26.27
C SER A 969 -21.45 -7.93 -25.62
N GLU A 970 -21.60 -7.07 -24.61
CA GLU A 970 -22.89 -6.84 -23.94
C GLU A 970 -23.62 -5.61 -24.51
N ALA A 971 -22.89 -4.52 -24.76
CA ALA A 971 -23.45 -3.25 -25.18
C ALA A 971 -23.95 -3.27 -26.63
N PHE A 972 -23.13 -3.69 -27.59
CA PHE A 972 -23.48 -3.62 -29.02
C PHE A 972 -24.66 -4.49 -29.44
N PRO A 973 -24.89 -5.73 -28.95
CA PRO A 973 -26.08 -6.50 -29.27
C PRO A 973 -27.38 -5.81 -28.83
N ARG A 974 -27.35 -4.98 -27.79
CA ARG A 974 -28.49 -4.18 -27.38
C ARG A 974 -28.68 -2.94 -28.25
N ILE A 975 -27.59 -2.21 -28.49
CA ILE A 975 -27.58 -0.98 -29.28
C ILE A 975 -28.04 -1.26 -30.73
N THR A 976 -27.59 -2.34 -31.35
CA THR A 976 -27.95 -2.71 -32.71
C THR A 976 -29.47 -2.98 -32.88
N GLN A 977 -30.17 -3.37 -31.81
CA GLN A 977 -31.62 -3.49 -31.85
C GLN A 977 -32.33 -2.16 -32.09
N LEU A 978 -31.71 -1.05 -31.70
CA LEU A 978 -32.23 0.30 -31.95
C LEU A 978 -32.33 0.64 -33.46
N LEU A 979 -31.58 -0.05 -34.33
CA LEU A 979 -31.69 0.09 -35.78
C LEU A 979 -33.08 -0.28 -36.35
N ARG A 980 -33.88 -1.02 -35.56
CA ARG A 980 -35.27 -1.34 -35.92
C ARG A 980 -36.24 -0.21 -35.64
N LEU A 981 -35.82 0.77 -34.86
CA LEU A 981 -36.64 1.91 -34.43
C LEU A 981 -36.36 3.11 -35.34
N PRO A 982 -37.34 3.59 -36.15
CA PRO A 982 -37.11 4.61 -37.17
C PRO A 982 -36.50 5.91 -36.65
N ALA A 983 -36.80 6.31 -35.43
CA ALA A 983 -36.25 7.52 -34.81
C ALA A 983 -34.75 7.43 -34.55
N TYR A 984 -34.25 6.25 -34.20
CA TYR A 984 -32.85 6.04 -33.75
C TYR A 984 -31.95 5.52 -34.90
N GLN A 985 -32.52 4.97 -35.95
CA GLN A 985 -31.79 4.27 -37.00
C GLN A 985 -30.59 5.04 -37.55
N TYR A 986 -30.78 6.30 -37.97
CA TYR A 986 -29.73 7.15 -38.52
C TYR A 986 -28.57 7.39 -37.51
N TYR A 987 -28.93 7.74 -36.30
CA TYR A 987 -27.97 8.11 -35.26
C TYR A 987 -27.15 6.90 -34.78
N VAL A 988 -27.79 5.81 -34.56
CA VAL A 988 -27.12 4.55 -34.18
C VAL A 988 -26.21 4.06 -35.29
N LEU A 989 -26.66 4.12 -36.55
CA LEU A 989 -25.81 3.76 -37.68
C LEU A 989 -24.56 4.66 -37.75
N LEU A 990 -24.74 5.97 -37.57
CA LEU A 990 -23.62 6.92 -37.52
C LEU A 990 -22.62 6.59 -36.41
N GLY A 991 -23.08 6.29 -35.20
CA GLY A 991 -22.23 5.87 -34.07
C GLY A 991 -21.51 4.55 -34.34
N LEU A 992 -22.21 3.55 -34.89
CA LEU A 992 -21.62 2.26 -35.26
C LEU A 992 -20.60 2.40 -36.39
N SER A 993 -20.78 3.30 -37.34
CA SER A 993 -19.81 3.53 -38.44
C SER A 993 -18.45 4.01 -37.92
N VAL A 994 -18.44 4.79 -36.86
CA VAL A 994 -17.21 5.22 -36.19
C VAL A 994 -16.55 4.03 -35.44
N SER A 995 -17.36 3.12 -34.91
CA SER A 995 -16.91 2.00 -34.08
C SER A 995 -16.42 0.79 -34.88
N VAL A 996 -16.90 0.57 -36.11
CA VAL A 996 -16.47 -0.54 -36.98
C VAL A 996 -14.98 -0.51 -37.27
N GLY A 997 -14.32 0.65 -37.27
CA GLY A 997 -12.86 0.80 -37.33
C GLY A 997 -12.14 0.71 -36.00
N GLY A 998 -12.74 0.10 -34.97
CA GLY A 998 -12.18 0.04 -33.62
C GLY A 998 -10.85 -0.70 -33.53
N LEU A 999 -10.07 -0.35 -32.49
CA LEU A 999 -8.71 -0.86 -32.27
C LEU A 999 -8.64 -2.33 -31.79
N THR A 1000 -9.76 -2.89 -31.32
CA THR A 1000 -9.82 -4.28 -30.84
C THR A 1000 -10.67 -5.14 -31.76
N GLU A 1001 -10.22 -6.35 -32.03
CA GLU A 1001 -10.94 -7.35 -32.81
C GLU A 1001 -12.36 -7.59 -32.24
N THR A 1002 -12.49 -7.63 -30.92
CA THR A 1002 -13.77 -7.80 -30.23
C THR A 1002 -14.74 -6.66 -30.55
N THR A 1003 -14.27 -5.42 -30.58
CA THR A 1003 -15.10 -4.25 -30.90
C THR A 1003 -15.55 -4.31 -32.38
N GLY A 1004 -14.63 -4.62 -33.28
CA GLY A 1004 -14.92 -4.75 -34.71
C GLY A 1004 -15.98 -5.83 -35.00
N VAL A 1005 -15.85 -7.02 -34.41
CA VAL A 1005 -16.80 -8.14 -34.57
C VAL A 1005 -18.16 -7.80 -33.96
N CYS A 1006 -18.20 -7.21 -32.75
CA CYS A 1006 -19.46 -6.87 -32.09
C CYS A 1006 -20.23 -5.74 -32.81
N THR A 1007 -19.54 -4.85 -33.52
CA THR A 1007 -20.18 -3.75 -34.30
C THR A 1007 -20.52 -4.12 -35.71
N SER A 1008 -20.13 -5.31 -36.20
CA SER A 1008 -20.47 -5.78 -37.54
C SER A 1008 -21.98 -5.92 -37.75
N PRO A 1009 -22.51 -5.53 -38.93
CA PRO A 1009 -23.95 -5.66 -39.26
C PRO A 1009 -24.51 -7.08 -39.14
N ASP A 1010 -23.65 -8.11 -39.20
CA ASP A 1010 -24.06 -9.52 -39.07
C ASP A 1010 -24.61 -9.86 -37.67
N ASN A 1011 -24.23 -9.13 -36.64
CA ASN A 1011 -24.72 -9.29 -35.27
C ASN A 1011 -26.09 -8.62 -35.02
N ALA A 1012 -26.58 -7.83 -35.96
CA ALA A 1012 -27.86 -7.12 -35.84
C ALA A 1012 -29.09 -8.01 -36.14
N GLY A 1013 -28.91 -9.31 -36.44
CA GLY A 1013 -29.94 -10.30 -36.78
C GLY A 1013 -30.33 -10.29 -38.26
N PRO A 1014 -30.96 -11.40 -38.76
CA PRO A 1014 -31.08 -11.67 -40.19
C PRO A 1014 -31.95 -10.72 -41.03
N ASN A 1015 -32.59 -9.73 -40.41
CA ASN A 1015 -33.38 -8.72 -41.11
C ASN A 1015 -32.77 -7.32 -41.16
N ALA A 1016 -31.66 -7.05 -40.44
CA ALA A 1016 -31.05 -5.74 -40.47
C ALA A 1016 -30.12 -5.55 -41.67
N GLY A 1017 -29.42 -6.60 -42.09
CA GLY A 1017 -28.46 -6.55 -43.19
C GLY A 1017 -29.09 -6.34 -44.56
N LYS A 1018 -30.41 -6.68 -44.77
CA LYS A 1018 -31.10 -6.47 -46.02
C LYS A 1018 -31.62 -5.05 -46.26
N ARG A 1019 -31.53 -4.15 -45.30
CA ARG A 1019 -31.94 -2.74 -45.41
C ARG A 1019 -30.79 -1.76 -45.42
N LEU A 1020 -29.54 -2.20 -45.28
CA LEU A 1020 -28.33 -1.40 -45.22
C LEU A 1020 -27.56 -1.28 -46.55
N PHE A 1021 -28.00 -2.03 -47.61
CA PHE A 1021 -27.50 -1.93 -48.98
C PHE A 1021 -28.64 -1.61 -49.97
#